data_da3b7ab77f4c48bd6105d520dfdf0cae
#
_entry.id   da3b7ab77f4c48bd6105d520dfdf0cae
#
_cell.length_a   1.000
_cell.length_b   1.000
_cell.length_c   1.000
_cell.angle_alpha   90.00
_cell.angle_beta   90.00
_cell.angle_gamma   90.00
#
_symmetry.space_group_name_H-M   'P 1'
#
loop_
_entity.id
_entity.type
_entity.pdbx_description
1 polymer ?
#
loop_
_entity_poly.entity_id
_entity_poly.type
_entity_poly.pdbx_seq_one_letter_code
_entity_poly.pdbx_strand_id
1 'polypeptide(L)'
;MAIDRYQLVTRHNPILNNVDKASPLTVGNGEFAFTADVTGLQSLYREYAEAEFPLCTMSQWGWHTQPTEGREENYTLKDLVMTEYTCQGRKVYYPKNSFPGNEEVYHWLRHNPHRLNLGRVTFTLDGRELSEEELSHIRQELDLYTGILKSRFELEGCACYVETAVDSDSDTLLVRAESELLKEGRLSILLVFPYGSPEKSAADFHREDRHRTEILEWTGQVSAFGGHTLALRRTLDEDIYYVALWTDGDIRTDTKHHKVLLESAAGKLEAMIHFAAQRKEPAFLPGETDNMNSLDATRPAEIPSMSALFENCKRFWKTFWEEGGIIRLHNSPDPRAEELERREILSLYLMAVNSSGSMPPQETGLTCNSWYGKMHLEMYLWHCAWSPLWGRGYLLERSLPWYLEHLPAARENAERNGYKGARWPKMIAGEGIDSPSKVAPLLVWQQPHIIFMLELRYREKPDKEFLEKYWTVVKETADFMADFAVCNDETKVYELVSPLIPVQECHKPEITKNPAFEVAYWSYGLKLAVTWAKRLGRQYDSAWEQVGRNMAPPATADGVYLAHDNCPNTFTDFNIDHPSMLMAMGMLPGEGLDAGIMEKTLDKVLEVWKYPSLWGWDFAVMAMTATRLGQPQRALDILLKDTSKNEYTVSGNNRQRLRKDLPLYLPGNGSLLLAFPLMAEGFEGCGTKAPGFPKDWVVEAEGIHRYI
;
A
#
# COMPACT_ATOMS: atom_id res chain seq x y z
N MET A 1 -4.27 -2.96 34.39
CA MET A 1 -3.40 -1.76 34.40
C MET A 1 -3.33 -1.30 32.95
N ALA A 2 -3.22 0.01 32.71
CA ALA A 2 -3.04 0.50 31.35
C ALA A 2 -1.73 -0.07 30.74
N ILE A 3 -1.73 -0.32 29.44
CA ILE A 3 -0.55 -0.81 28.72
C ILE A 3 0.51 0.29 28.71
N ASP A 4 1.74 0.00 29.13
CA ASP A 4 2.89 0.88 28.91
C ASP A 4 3.27 0.82 27.43
N ARG A 5 2.71 1.76 26.66
CA ARG A 5 2.86 1.79 25.20
C ARG A 5 4.28 2.12 24.75
N TYR A 6 4.97 2.96 25.51
CA TYR A 6 6.38 3.25 25.22
C TYR A 6 7.23 1.98 25.30
N GLN A 7 7.13 1.26 26.43
CA GLN A 7 7.88 0.03 26.63
C GLN A 7 7.50 -1.04 25.62
N LEU A 8 6.17 -1.19 25.33
CA LEU A 8 5.68 -2.16 24.37
C LEU A 8 6.21 -1.90 22.95
N VAL A 9 6.17 -0.66 22.49
CA VAL A 9 6.62 -0.31 21.13
C VAL A 9 8.13 -0.41 21.00
N THR A 10 8.89 0.20 21.93
CA THR A 10 10.35 0.29 21.82
C THR A 10 11.08 -1.05 21.98
N ARG A 11 10.47 -2.04 22.63
CA ARG A 11 11.04 -3.40 22.68
C ARG A 11 11.10 -4.09 21.32
N HIS A 12 10.30 -3.61 20.35
CA HIS A 12 10.24 -4.13 18.97
C HIS A 12 10.96 -3.24 17.95
N ASN A 13 11.75 -2.25 18.40
CA ASN A 13 12.58 -1.46 17.50
C ASN A 13 13.44 -2.39 16.63
N PRO A 14 13.40 -2.29 15.28
CA PRO A 14 14.29 -3.05 14.42
C PRO A 14 15.74 -2.61 14.65
N ILE A 15 16.63 -3.58 14.86
CA ILE A 15 18.06 -3.33 15.06
C ILE A 15 18.86 -4.17 14.08
N LEU A 16 19.72 -3.53 13.28
CA LEU A 16 20.65 -4.18 12.36
C LEU A 16 22.08 -3.95 12.84
N ASN A 17 22.85 -5.05 12.98
CA ASN A 17 24.27 -5.02 13.35
C ASN A 17 25.19 -5.42 12.19
N ASN A 18 24.62 -5.66 11.03
CA ASN A 18 25.27 -5.98 9.75
C ASN A 18 24.37 -5.59 8.61
N VAL A 19 24.88 -5.59 7.39
CA VAL A 19 24.07 -5.37 6.18
C VAL A 19 23.11 -6.54 6.00
N ASP A 20 21.80 -6.25 6.02
CA ASP A 20 20.74 -7.20 5.68
C ASP A 20 19.95 -6.66 4.49
N LYS A 21 20.27 -7.17 3.31
CA LYS A 21 19.66 -6.72 2.04
C LYS A 21 18.18 -7.08 1.91
N ALA A 22 17.67 -7.94 2.80
CA ALA A 22 16.25 -8.27 2.84
C ALA A 22 15.44 -7.37 3.80
N SER A 23 16.12 -6.57 4.62
CA SER A 23 15.51 -5.79 5.69
C SER A 23 15.96 -4.33 5.73
N PRO A 24 16.01 -3.59 4.60
CA PRO A 24 16.27 -2.15 4.68
C PRO A 24 15.18 -1.48 5.53
N LEU A 25 15.53 -0.38 6.20
CA LEU A 25 14.61 0.33 7.07
C LEU A 25 14.04 1.57 6.35
N THR A 26 12.74 1.81 6.53
CA THR A 26 12.03 2.90 5.86
C THR A 26 11.49 3.89 6.87
N VAL A 27 11.72 5.19 6.63
CA VAL A 27 11.09 6.30 7.33
C VAL A 27 10.13 7.02 6.39
N GLY A 28 9.03 7.56 6.91
CA GLY A 28 8.02 8.20 6.07
C GLY A 28 6.81 8.69 6.85
N ASN A 29 5.86 9.32 6.16
CA ASN A 29 4.65 9.91 6.72
C ASN A 29 3.36 9.44 6.04
N GLY A 30 3.46 8.43 5.16
CA GLY A 30 2.37 7.89 4.36
C GLY A 30 2.19 8.55 2.99
N GLU A 31 2.62 9.81 2.82
CA GLU A 31 2.65 10.52 1.55
C GLU A 31 4.01 10.42 0.86
N PHE A 32 5.07 10.45 1.66
CA PHE A 32 6.46 10.37 1.25
C PHE A 32 7.22 9.35 2.12
N ALA A 33 8.14 8.59 1.53
CA ALA A 33 8.99 7.65 2.24
C ALA A 33 10.40 7.59 1.65
N PHE A 34 11.36 7.31 2.54
CA PHE A 34 12.77 7.12 2.25
C PHE A 34 13.24 5.79 2.83
N THR A 35 13.69 4.89 1.95
CA THR A 35 14.22 3.58 2.34
C THR A 35 15.75 3.63 2.37
N ALA A 36 16.32 3.34 3.52
CA ALA A 36 17.75 3.45 3.79
C ALA A 36 18.44 2.11 4.03
N ASP A 37 19.71 2.04 3.68
CA ASP A 37 20.64 0.99 4.15
C ASP A 37 21.19 1.29 5.55
N VAL A 38 22.13 0.47 6.01
CA VAL A 38 22.73 0.56 7.37
C VAL A 38 23.49 1.87 7.62
N THR A 39 23.83 2.65 6.60
CA THR A 39 24.44 3.99 6.75
C THR A 39 23.44 5.07 7.16
N GLY A 40 22.15 4.77 7.12
CA GLY A 40 21.07 5.74 7.33
C GLY A 40 20.71 6.53 6.06
N LEU A 41 21.43 6.31 4.96
CA LEU A 41 21.19 6.84 3.63
C LEU A 41 21.04 5.70 2.61
N GLN A 42 21.36 5.94 1.33
CA GLN A 42 21.29 4.95 0.25
C GLN A 42 22.68 4.69 -0.34
N SER A 43 23.67 4.48 0.54
CA SER A 43 25.10 4.41 0.17
C SER A 43 25.48 3.08 -0.47
N LEU A 44 24.79 2.01 -0.10
CA LEU A 44 24.94 0.67 -0.65
C LEU A 44 23.90 0.35 -1.73
N TYR A 45 23.50 1.35 -2.51
CA TYR A 45 22.42 1.23 -3.50
C TYR A 45 22.64 0.05 -4.48
N ARG A 46 23.87 -0.18 -4.92
CA ARG A 46 24.19 -1.25 -5.89
C ARG A 46 23.94 -2.61 -5.29
N GLU A 47 24.44 -2.85 -4.07
CA GLU A 47 24.32 -4.12 -3.37
C GLU A 47 22.87 -4.50 -3.10
N TYR A 48 22.03 -3.51 -2.76
CA TYR A 48 20.59 -3.71 -2.57
C TYR A 48 19.86 -3.92 -3.90
N ALA A 49 20.23 -3.21 -4.96
CA ALA A 49 19.65 -3.42 -6.29
C ALA A 49 19.99 -4.80 -6.86
N GLU A 50 21.23 -5.26 -6.68
CA GLU A 50 21.68 -6.62 -7.05
C GLU A 50 20.96 -7.71 -6.25
N ALA A 51 20.64 -7.44 -4.97
CA ALA A 51 19.81 -8.31 -4.13
C ALA A 51 18.31 -8.22 -4.44
N GLU A 52 17.93 -7.43 -5.45
CA GLU A 52 16.56 -7.23 -5.93
C GLU A 52 15.63 -6.47 -4.94
N PHE A 53 16.19 -5.76 -3.97
CA PHE A 53 15.47 -4.85 -3.09
C PHE A 53 16.03 -3.42 -3.24
N PRO A 54 15.61 -2.64 -4.27
CA PRO A 54 16.15 -1.31 -4.50
C PRO A 54 15.77 -0.34 -3.38
N LEU A 55 16.68 0.57 -3.06
CA LEU A 55 16.45 1.66 -2.11
C LEU A 55 15.86 2.85 -2.85
N CYS A 56 14.66 3.28 -2.49
CA CYS A 56 13.96 4.35 -3.19
C CYS A 56 13.60 5.51 -2.26
N THR A 57 13.43 6.69 -2.88
CA THR A 57 12.79 7.87 -2.32
C THR A 57 11.51 8.11 -3.10
N MET A 58 10.35 7.86 -2.49
CA MET A 58 9.08 7.83 -3.22
C MET A 58 8.00 8.68 -2.56
N SER A 59 7.07 9.17 -3.37
CA SER A 59 5.85 9.85 -2.90
C SER A 59 4.60 9.32 -3.61
N GLN A 60 3.42 9.63 -3.04
CA GLN A 60 2.14 9.27 -3.68
C GLN A 60 1.93 10.00 -5.00
N TRP A 61 2.37 11.25 -5.12
CA TRP A 61 2.24 12.09 -6.32
C TRP A 61 3.30 11.86 -7.39
N GLY A 62 4.41 11.17 -7.07
CA GLY A 62 5.55 10.98 -7.98
C GLY A 62 5.24 9.97 -9.09
N TRP A 63 4.71 10.43 -10.22
CA TRP A 63 4.40 9.62 -11.39
C TRP A 63 5.13 10.13 -12.62
N HIS A 64 5.45 9.21 -13.56
CA HIS A 64 6.11 9.54 -14.81
C HIS A 64 5.53 8.72 -15.96
N THR A 65 5.35 9.39 -17.10
CA THR A 65 4.92 8.80 -18.36
C THR A 65 6.00 8.94 -19.41
N GLN A 66 6.64 7.85 -19.79
CA GLN A 66 7.57 7.85 -20.91
C GLN A 66 6.82 8.06 -22.23
N PRO A 67 7.25 8.98 -23.09
CA PRO A 67 6.59 9.19 -24.38
C PRO A 67 6.68 7.95 -25.27
N THR A 68 5.66 7.75 -26.10
CA THR A 68 5.68 6.68 -27.10
C THR A 68 6.67 7.01 -28.21
N GLU A 69 7.67 6.17 -28.41
CA GLU A 69 8.70 6.41 -29.43
C GLU A 69 8.08 6.44 -30.85
N GLY A 70 8.44 7.48 -31.61
CA GLY A 70 8.00 7.66 -33.01
C GLY A 70 6.52 8.04 -33.18
N ARG A 71 5.82 8.44 -32.13
CA ARG A 71 4.43 8.94 -32.18
C ARG A 71 4.35 10.36 -31.61
N GLU A 72 3.43 11.17 -32.12
CA GLU A 72 3.11 12.49 -31.55
C GLU A 72 2.24 12.36 -30.29
N GLU A 73 1.37 11.35 -30.22
CA GLU A 73 0.48 11.07 -29.08
C GLU A 73 0.79 9.71 -28.46
N ASN A 74 0.69 9.64 -27.16
CA ASN A 74 0.84 8.40 -26.40
C ASN A 74 -0.29 7.42 -26.69
N TYR A 75 -0.04 6.13 -26.45
CA TYR A 75 -1.08 5.10 -26.52
C TYR A 75 -2.17 5.32 -25.48
N THR A 76 -3.39 4.94 -25.85
CA THR A 76 -4.58 4.95 -25.01
C THR A 76 -5.25 3.58 -24.99
N LEU A 77 -6.24 3.38 -24.13
CA LEU A 77 -7.02 2.13 -24.11
C LEU A 77 -7.74 1.86 -25.45
N LYS A 78 -7.95 2.88 -26.29
CA LYS A 78 -8.57 2.72 -27.62
C LYS A 78 -7.64 2.04 -28.64
N ASP A 79 -6.34 2.06 -28.40
CA ASP A 79 -5.34 1.38 -29.24
C ASP A 79 -5.24 -0.11 -28.92
N LEU A 80 -5.83 -0.59 -27.80
CA LEU A 80 -5.80 -2.00 -27.41
C LEU A 80 -6.76 -2.85 -28.24
N VAL A 81 -6.30 -4.07 -28.52
CA VAL A 81 -7.19 -5.11 -29.04
C VAL A 81 -8.02 -5.67 -27.90
N MET A 82 -9.34 -5.71 -28.10
CA MET A 82 -10.28 -6.22 -27.11
C MET A 82 -10.73 -7.65 -27.43
N THR A 83 -10.97 -8.46 -26.41
CA THR A 83 -11.69 -9.73 -26.51
C THR A 83 -13.18 -9.47 -26.26
N GLU A 84 -14.04 -9.88 -27.19
CA GLU A 84 -15.50 -9.85 -26.99
C GLU A 84 -15.93 -11.10 -26.21
N TYR A 85 -16.72 -10.88 -25.18
CA TYR A 85 -17.45 -11.94 -24.45
C TYR A 85 -18.94 -11.66 -24.53
N THR A 86 -19.76 -12.71 -24.42
CA THR A 86 -21.21 -12.57 -24.31
C THR A 86 -21.64 -12.93 -22.89
N CYS A 87 -22.23 -11.96 -22.19
CA CYS A 87 -22.78 -12.12 -20.84
C CYS A 87 -24.30 -11.95 -20.91
N GLN A 88 -25.07 -13.05 -20.89
CA GLN A 88 -26.55 -13.01 -20.90
C GLN A 88 -27.13 -12.09 -22.00
N GLY A 89 -26.59 -12.19 -23.22
CA GLY A 89 -27.00 -11.35 -24.35
C GLY A 89 -26.37 -9.96 -24.41
N ARG A 90 -25.65 -9.52 -23.39
CA ARG A 90 -24.84 -8.31 -23.37
C ARG A 90 -23.45 -8.62 -23.91
N LYS A 91 -22.95 -7.83 -24.84
CA LYS A 91 -21.56 -7.91 -25.29
C LYS A 91 -20.69 -7.05 -24.39
N VAL A 92 -19.63 -7.65 -23.84
CA VAL A 92 -18.64 -6.95 -23.02
C VAL A 92 -17.24 -7.13 -23.61
N TYR A 93 -16.42 -6.10 -23.48
CA TYR A 93 -15.11 -6.03 -24.13
C TYR A 93 -14.02 -5.80 -23.08
N TYR A 94 -13.06 -6.73 -23.02
CA TYR A 94 -11.93 -6.63 -22.11
C TYR A 94 -10.60 -6.67 -22.89
N PRO A 95 -9.55 -5.97 -22.41
CA PRO A 95 -8.25 -5.98 -23.04
C PRO A 95 -7.75 -7.39 -23.28
N LYS A 96 -7.41 -7.70 -24.53
CA LYS A 96 -6.74 -8.94 -24.87
C LYS A 96 -5.34 -8.94 -24.30
N ASN A 97 -4.89 -10.07 -23.74
CA ASN A 97 -3.52 -10.22 -23.26
C ASN A 97 -2.49 -9.95 -24.38
N SER A 98 -1.23 -9.72 -24.00
CA SER A 98 -0.15 -9.56 -24.97
C SER A 98 -0.08 -10.74 -25.96
N PHE A 99 0.03 -10.45 -27.24
CA PHE A 99 0.19 -11.42 -28.34
C PHE A 99 0.95 -10.75 -29.48
N PRO A 100 1.55 -11.52 -30.44
CA PRO A 100 2.27 -10.97 -31.57
C PRO A 100 1.44 -9.93 -32.35
N GLY A 101 1.94 -8.67 -32.38
CA GLY A 101 1.31 -7.54 -33.06
C GLY A 101 0.54 -6.58 -32.16
N ASN A 102 0.41 -6.85 -30.84
CA ASN A 102 -0.10 -5.85 -29.88
C ASN A 102 0.83 -5.62 -28.68
N GLU A 103 2.00 -6.26 -28.66
CA GLU A 103 2.93 -6.21 -27.53
C GLU A 103 3.31 -4.79 -27.16
N GLU A 104 3.63 -3.96 -28.15
CA GLU A 104 4.07 -2.58 -27.92
C GLU A 104 3.03 -1.77 -27.17
N VAL A 105 1.80 -1.69 -27.69
CA VAL A 105 0.67 -0.98 -27.05
C VAL A 105 0.38 -1.53 -25.68
N TYR A 106 0.29 -2.86 -25.58
CA TYR A 106 -0.07 -3.54 -24.32
C TYR A 106 0.96 -3.28 -23.22
N HIS A 107 2.26 -3.43 -23.55
CA HIS A 107 3.32 -3.21 -22.57
C HIS A 107 3.53 -1.74 -22.26
N TRP A 108 3.40 -0.84 -23.27
CA TRP A 108 3.48 0.58 -22.99
C TRP A 108 2.42 1.03 -21.98
N LEU A 109 1.15 0.64 -22.16
CA LEU A 109 0.06 0.95 -21.23
C LEU A 109 0.23 0.30 -19.85
N ARG A 110 0.87 -0.87 -19.78
CA ARG A 110 1.23 -1.47 -18.48
C ARG A 110 2.33 -0.70 -17.77
N HIS A 111 3.32 -0.23 -18.51
CA HIS A 111 4.48 0.47 -17.96
C HIS A 111 4.17 1.92 -17.61
N ASN A 112 3.20 2.56 -18.25
CA ASN A 112 2.92 3.98 -18.13
C ASN A 112 1.48 4.27 -17.64
N PRO A 113 1.29 5.33 -16.84
CA PRO A 113 2.32 5.95 -16.01
C PRO A 113 2.88 4.99 -14.97
N HIS A 114 4.12 5.18 -14.53
CA HIS A 114 4.75 4.44 -13.44
C HIS A 114 5.18 5.38 -12.30
N ARG A 115 5.38 4.83 -11.09
CA ARG A 115 5.88 5.65 -9.98
C ARG A 115 7.36 5.97 -10.18
N LEU A 116 7.75 7.12 -9.66
CA LEU A 116 9.07 7.72 -9.81
C LEU A 116 9.87 7.65 -8.52
N ASN A 117 11.13 7.23 -8.60
CA ASN A 117 12.12 7.46 -7.56
C ASN A 117 12.61 8.90 -7.69
N LEU A 118 12.34 9.73 -6.68
CA LEU A 118 12.59 11.18 -6.72
C LEU A 118 14.08 11.55 -6.65
N GLY A 119 14.92 10.63 -6.17
CA GLY A 119 16.35 10.83 -6.08
C GLY A 119 17.01 9.92 -5.06
N ARG A 120 18.29 9.68 -5.22
CA ARG A 120 19.15 8.94 -4.29
C ARG A 120 19.92 9.92 -3.43
N VAL A 121 19.91 9.72 -2.11
CA VAL A 121 20.73 10.45 -1.14
C VAL A 121 21.74 9.48 -0.54
N THR A 122 23.03 9.73 -0.75
CA THR A 122 24.09 8.77 -0.48
C THR A 122 25.32 9.42 0.11
N PHE A 123 26.14 8.70 0.85
CA PHE A 123 27.51 9.14 1.17
C PHE A 123 28.47 8.87 0.00
N THR A 124 29.48 9.73 -0.12
CA THR A 124 30.68 9.48 -0.92
C THR A 124 31.91 9.69 -0.07
N LEU A 125 32.92 8.82 -0.21
CA LEU A 125 34.22 8.93 0.44
C LEU A 125 35.28 9.22 -0.62
N ASP A 126 35.99 10.35 -0.49
CA ASP A 126 36.96 10.83 -1.47
C ASP A 126 36.38 10.90 -2.90
N GLY A 127 35.08 11.23 -3.03
CA GLY A 127 34.34 11.36 -4.28
C GLY A 127 33.89 10.05 -4.94
N ARG A 128 34.08 8.91 -4.29
CA ARG A 128 33.61 7.58 -4.75
C ARG A 128 32.46 7.05 -3.90
N GLU A 129 31.66 6.16 -4.44
CA GLU A 129 30.61 5.43 -3.71
C GLU A 129 31.25 4.48 -2.69
N LEU A 130 30.49 4.21 -1.60
CA LEU A 130 30.89 3.24 -0.57
C LEU A 130 30.58 1.81 -1.01
N SER A 131 31.27 0.84 -0.40
CA SER A 131 30.93 -0.57 -0.51
C SER A 131 30.72 -1.20 0.88
N GLU A 132 30.03 -2.34 0.92
CA GLU A 132 29.73 -3.07 2.17
C GLU A 132 30.99 -3.42 2.97
N GLU A 133 32.07 -3.80 2.28
CA GLU A 133 33.33 -4.24 2.89
C GLU A 133 34.07 -3.12 3.63
N GLU A 134 33.76 -1.86 3.35
CA GLU A 134 34.38 -0.69 4.00
C GLU A 134 33.72 -0.36 5.34
N LEU A 135 32.51 -0.90 5.59
CA LEU A 135 31.76 -0.63 6.82
C LEU A 135 32.15 -1.63 7.93
N SER A 136 32.34 -1.11 9.12
CA SER A 136 32.55 -1.92 10.32
C SER A 136 31.79 -1.34 11.51
N HIS A 137 31.67 -2.12 12.59
CA HIS A 137 30.98 -1.73 13.83
C HIS A 137 29.58 -1.17 13.62
N ILE A 138 28.83 -1.78 12.68
CA ILE A 138 27.49 -1.36 12.29
C ILE A 138 26.50 -1.55 13.45
N ARG A 139 25.72 -0.54 13.74
CA ARG A 139 24.50 -0.59 14.53
C ARG A 139 23.50 0.41 13.96
N GLN A 140 22.44 -0.07 13.39
CA GLN A 140 21.31 0.76 12.96
C GLN A 140 20.07 0.39 13.78
N GLU A 141 19.32 1.39 14.23
CA GLU A 141 18.10 1.22 15.00
C GLU A 141 17.03 2.18 14.49
N LEU A 142 15.86 1.67 14.14
CA LEU A 142 14.68 2.48 13.90
C LEU A 142 13.90 2.61 15.21
N ASP A 143 13.92 3.79 15.78
CA ASP A 143 13.11 4.14 16.96
C ASP A 143 11.67 4.36 16.52
N LEU A 144 10.83 3.32 16.64
CA LEU A 144 9.43 3.33 16.20
C LEU A 144 8.60 4.38 16.92
N TYR A 145 8.95 4.68 18.19
CA TYR A 145 8.18 5.63 19.00
C TYR A 145 8.42 7.09 18.61
N THR A 146 9.53 7.36 17.91
CA THR A 146 9.91 8.70 17.44
C THR A 146 9.96 8.81 15.92
N GLY A 147 9.95 7.69 15.18
CA GLY A 147 10.09 7.63 13.74
C GLY A 147 11.48 8.03 13.23
N ILE A 148 12.49 7.98 14.10
CA ILE A 148 13.87 8.37 13.77
C ILE A 148 14.72 7.12 13.56
N LEU A 149 15.38 7.07 12.41
CA LEU A 149 16.39 6.07 12.09
C LEU A 149 17.75 6.57 12.56
N LYS A 150 18.42 5.78 13.42
CA LYS A 150 19.72 6.08 13.99
C LYS A 150 20.73 5.06 13.49
N SER A 151 21.76 5.50 12.78
CA SER A 151 22.83 4.65 12.24
C SER A 151 24.17 5.02 12.86
N ARG A 152 24.92 4.01 13.24
CA ARG A 152 26.31 4.11 13.65
C ARG A 152 27.12 3.08 12.92
N PHE A 153 28.24 3.49 12.34
CA PHE A 153 29.18 2.62 11.66
C PHE A 153 30.59 3.26 11.68
N GLU A 154 31.59 2.53 11.28
CA GLU A 154 32.94 3.04 11.11
C GLU A 154 33.39 2.90 9.65
N LEU A 155 34.03 3.96 9.13
CA LEU A 155 34.75 4.01 7.86
C LEU A 155 36.21 4.34 8.13
N GLU A 156 37.12 3.53 7.61
CA GLU A 156 38.57 3.70 7.82
C GLU A 156 38.98 3.94 9.31
N GLY A 157 38.23 3.33 10.24
CA GLY A 157 38.44 3.49 11.69
C GLY A 157 37.85 4.78 12.28
N CYS A 158 37.18 5.62 11.50
CA CYS A 158 36.50 6.80 11.97
C CYS A 158 34.99 6.51 12.17
N ALA A 159 34.47 6.86 13.35
CA ALA A 159 33.05 6.70 13.64
C ALA A 159 32.19 7.68 12.84
N CYS A 160 31.07 7.16 12.32
CA CYS A 160 30.01 7.92 11.66
C CYS A 160 28.71 7.73 12.44
N TYR A 161 27.99 8.81 12.71
CA TYR A 161 26.68 8.82 13.34
C TYR A 161 25.70 9.52 12.39
N VAL A 162 24.54 8.90 12.14
CA VAL A 162 23.54 9.46 11.23
C VAL A 162 22.16 9.34 11.86
N GLU A 163 21.41 10.43 11.86
CA GLU A 163 19.98 10.44 12.15
C GLU A 163 19.22 10.80 10.87
N THR A 164 18.25 9.97 10.51
CA THR A 164 17.39 10.16 9.34
C THR A 164 15.94 10.10 9.75
N ALA A 165 15.13 11.04 9.29
CA ALA A 165 13.69 11.07 9.54
C ALA A 165 12.96 11.73 8.35
N VAL A 166 11.64 11.59 8.31
CA VAL A 166 10.76 12.32 7.41
C VAL A 166 9.82 13.18 8.24
N ASP A 167 9.71 14.47 7.90
CA ASP A 167 8.76 15.36 8.57
C ASP A 167 7.33 14.84 8.44
N SER A 168 6.55 14.94 9.53
CA SER A 168 5.18 14.41 9.55
C SER A 168 4.20 15.17 8.67
N ASP A 169 4.47 16.45 8.40
CA ASP A 169 3.54 17.38 7.77
C ASP A 169 3.94 17.75 6.33
N SER A 170 5.11 17.28 5.87
CA SER A 170 5.63 17.61 4.54
C SER A 170 6.53 16.48 3.98
N ASP A 171 6.72 16.48 2.67
CA ASP A 171 7.61 15.55 1.96
C ASP A 171 9.08 15.98 2.11
N THR A 172 9.53 16.11 3.36
CA THR A 172 10.87 16.58 3.71
C THR A 172 11.68 15.50 4.39
N LEU A 173 12.76 15.09 3.74
CA LEU A 173 13.79 14.23 4.32
C LEU A 173 14.71 15.05 5.21
N LEU A 174 14.93 14.59 6.43
CA LEU A 174 15.81 15.17 7.43
C LEU A 174 17.03 14.27 7.61
N VAL A 175 18.22 14.83 7.46
CA VAL A 175 19.49 14.12 7.64
C VAL A 175 20.39 14.93 8.56
N ARG A 176 20.93 14.27 9.57
CA ARG A 176 22.01 14.77 10.42
C ARG A 176 23.13 13.76 10.45
N ALA A 177 24.33 14.13 10.05
CA ALA A 177 25.51 13.27 10.04
C ALA A 177 26.67 13.89 10.84
N GLU A 178 27.40 13.06 11.57
CA GLU A 178 28.60 13.48 12.35
C GLU A 178 29.73 12.49 12.10
N SER A 179 30.93 13.01 11.72
CA SER A 179 32.16 12.22 11.57
C SER A 179 33.38 13.16 11.43
N GLU A 180 34.55 12.74 11.86
CA GLU A 180 35.80 13.44 11.56
C GLU A 180 36.11 13.46 10.05
N LEU A 181 35.68 12.43 9.29
CA LEU A 181 35.83 12.41 7.82
C LEU A 181 35.08 13.55 7.13
N LEU A 182 33.97 14.03 7.69
CA LEU A 182 33.26 15.24 7.21
C LEU A 182 34.16 16.48 7.38
N LYS A 183 34.78 16.63 8.55
CA LYS A 183 35.68 17.74 8.85
C LYS A 183 36.94 17.75 7.99
N GLU A 184 37.41 16.59 7.59
CA GLU A 184 38.53 16.43 6.68
C GLU A 184 38.14 16.69 5.21
N GLY A 185 36.86 16.89 4.91
CA GLY A 185 36.32 17.05 3.54
C GLY A 185 36.38 15.78 2.70
N ARG A 186 36.56 14.62 3.34
CA ARG A 186 36.66 13.31 2.67
C ARG A 186 35.28 12.62 2.54
N LEU A 187 34.42 12.78 3.54
CA LEU A 187 33.05 12.28 3.52
C LEU A 187 32.11 13.41 3.09
N SER A 188 31.21 13.15 2.18
CA SER A 188 30.22 14.11 1.68
C SER A 188 28.88 13.42 1.45
N ILE A 189 27.79 14.19 1.44
CA ILE A 189 26.46 13.70 1.03
C ILE A 189 26.24 14.09 -0.43
N LEU A 190 25.87 13.11 -1.26
CA LEU A 190 25.57 13.28 -2.67
C LEU A 190 24.11 12.98 -2.95
N LEU A 191 23.42 13.92 -3.57
CA LEU A 191 22.09 13.71 -4.17
C LEU A 191 22.27 13.43 -5.65
N VAL A 192 21.61 12.38 -6.16
CA VAL A 192 21.63 12.01 -7.59
C VAL A 192 20.18 11.83 -8.05
N PHE A 193 19.80 12.54 -9.09
CA PHE A 193 18.45 12.50 -9.63
C PHE A 193 18.39 11.62 -10.88
N PRO A 194 17.52 10.59 -10.92
CA PRO A 194 17.38 9.69 -12.05
C PRO A 194 16.40 10.21 -13.12
N TYR A 195 16.40 9.53 -14.26
CA TYR A 195 15.24 9.46 -15.15
C TYR A 195 14.27 8.39 -14.62
N GLY A 196 12.98 8.44 -15.01
CA GLY A 196 11.97 7.48 -14.61
C GLY A 196 12.14 6.11 -15.24
N SER A 197 11.75 5.07 -14.50
CA SER A 197 11.74 3.69 -15.00
C SER A 197 10.55 2.93 -14.43
N PRO A 198 9.86 2.07 -15.23
CA PRO A 198 8.81 1.20 -14.74
C PRO A 198 9.32 0.05 -13.86
N GLU A 199 10.64 -0.18 -13.82
CA GLU A 199 11.28 -1.24 -13.05
C GLU A 199 11.14 -1.05 -11.54
N LYS A 200 11.52 -2.06 -10.74
CA LYS A 200 11.42 -2.02 -9.27
C LYS A 200 12.10 -0.81 -8.63
N SER A 201 13.23 -0.38 -9.18
CA SER A 201 13.97 0.80 -8.70
C SER A 201 13.25 2.13 -8.96
N ALA A 202 12.23 2.15 -9.82
CA ALA A 202 11.56 3.36 -10.27
C ALA A 202 12.51 4.43 -10.85
N ALA A 203 13.72 4.03 -11.26
CA ALA A 203 14.82 4.91 -11.63
C ALA A 203 15.71 4.31 -12.72
N ASP A 204 16.18 5.16 -13.62
CA ASP A 204 17.27 4.89 -14.56
C ASP A 204 18.35 5.98 -14.43
N PHE A 205 19.44 5.66 -13.75
CA PHE A 205 20.56 6.58 -13.54
C PHE A 205 21.51 6.69 -14.73
N HIS A 206 21.27 5.95 -15.82
CA HIS A 206 22.12 5.96 -17.03
C HIS A 206 21.55 6.85 -18.15
N ARG A 207 20.34 7.38 -17.99
CA ARG A 207 19.66 8.19 -19.01
C ARG A 207 19.75 9.69 -18.71
N GLU A 208 20.97 10.18 -18.43
CA GLU A 208 21.23 11.60 -18.13
C GLU A 208 20.79 12.56 -19.26
N ASP A 209 20.70 12.07 -20.48
CA ASP A 209 20.28 12.83 -21.67
C ASP A 209 18.76 13.04 -21.79
N ARG A 210 17.94 12.31 -20.99
CA ARG A 210 16.48 12.31 -21.12
C ARG A 210 15.75 13.22 -20.14
N HIS A 211 16.46 13.85 -19.24
CA HIS A 211 15.85 14.72 -18.23
C HIS A 211 16.73 15.94 -17.94
N ARG A 212 16.16 16.95 -17.26
CA ARG A 212 16.87 18.19 -16.97
C ARG A 212 16.79 18.55 -15.49
N THR A 213 17.87 19.17 -15.00
CA THR A 213 17.95 19.80 -13.68
C THR A 213 18.27 21.26 -13.88
N GLU A 214 17.39 22.13 -13.42
CA GLU A 214 17.55 23.59 -13.52
C GLU A 214 17.61 24.18 -12.12
N ILE A 215 18.60 25.07 -11.90
CA ILE A 215 18.68 25.84 -10.65
C ILE A 215 17.71 27.01 -10.76
N LEU A 216 16.87 27.17 -9.75
CA LEU A 216 15.93 28.26 -9.65
C LEU A 216 16.43 29.34 -8.68
N GLU A 217 16.09 30.60 -8.96
CA GLU A 217 16.38 31.68 -8.02
C GLU A 217 15.62 31.46 -6.71
N TRP A 218 16.36 31.45 -5.60
CA TRP A 218 15.76 31.41 -4.27
C TRP A 218 15.30 32.83 -3.87
N THR A 219 14.00 33.07 -3.88
CA THR A 219 13.43 34.39 -3.55
C THR A 219 12.92 34.50 -2.10
N GLY A 220 13.06 33.44 -1.22
CA GLY A 220 12.66 33.47 0.18
C GLY A 220 13.70 34.07 1.11
N GLN A 221 13.27 34.44 2.31
CA GLN A 221 14.21 34.78 3.36
C GLN A 221 14.97 33.54 3.79
N VAL A 222 16.29 33.60 3.80
CA VAL A 222 17.15 32.60 4.45
C VAL A 222 16.79 32.60 5.92
N SER A 223 16.57 31.42 6.50
CA SER A 223 16.17 31.29 7.89
C SER A 223 17.15 32.00 8.84
N ALA A 224 16.69 32.40 10.01
CA ALA A 224 17.50 32.97 11.07
C ALA A 224 18.64 32.07 11.59
N PHE A 225 18.75 30.85 11.05
CA PHE A 225 19.68 29.79 11.49
C PHE A 225 20.99 29.75 10.69
N GLY A 226 21.19 30.59 9.68
CA GLY A 226 22.34 30.49 8.77
C GLY A 226 22.24 29.29 7.82
N GLY A 227 23.29 29.03 7.04
CA GLY A 227 23.36 27.92 6.09
C GLY A 227 23.07 28.34 4.66
N HIS A 228 23.08 27.33 3.76
CA HIS A 228 22.96 27.50 2.31
C HIS A 228 21.64 26.87 1.83
N THR A 229 21.04 27.45 0.82
CA THR A 229 19.79 26.99 0.20
C THR A 229 19.97 26.78 -1.29
N LEU A 230 19.25 25.80 -1.83
CA LEU A 230 19.19 25.49 -3.25
C LEU A 230 17.76 25.12 -3.63
N ALA A 231 17.28 25.66 -4.74
CA ALA A 231 16.01 25.24 -5.33
C ALA A 231 16.26 24.71 -6.74
N LEU A 232 15.66 23.55 -7.04
CA LEU A 232 15.81 22.89 -8.32
C LEU A 232 14.43 22.59 -8.92
N ARG A 233 14.37 22.72 -10.26
CA ARG A 233 13.31 22.16 -11.09
C ARG A 233 13.84 20.91 -11.78
N ARG A 234 13.10 19.84 -11.64
CA ARG A 234 13.36 18.57 -12.33
C ARG A 234 12.29 18.38 -13.41
N THR A 235 12.75 18.14 -14.65
CA THR A 235 11.86 17.91 -15.80
C THR A 235 12.23 16.57 -16.44
N LEU A 236 11.24 15.67 -16.49
CA LEU A 236 11.31 14.34 -17.10
C LEU A 236 10.20 14.25 -18.15
N ASP A 237 10.55 14.44 -19.41
CA ASP A 237 9.58 14.61 -20.50
C ASP A 237 8.53 15.69 -20.15
N GLU A 238 7.25 15.35 -19.97
CA GLU A 238 6.19 16.30 -19.60
C GLU A 238 6.01 16.44 -18.05
N ASP A 239 6.66 15.56 -17.29
CA ASP A 239 6.50 15.55 -15.85
C ASP A 239 7.53 16.43 -15.15
N ILE A 240 7.06 17.21 -14.18
CA ILE A 240 7.89 18.19 -13.46
C ILE A 240 7.68 18.00 -11.96
N TYR A 241 8.79 18.06 -11.22
CA TYR A 241 8.77 18.22 -9.77
C TYR A 241 9.86 19.15 -9.30
N TYR A 242 9.78 19.59 -8.06
CA TYR A 242 10.70 20.55 -7.45
C TYR A 242 11.42 19.94 -6.28
N VAL A 243 12.65 20.40 -6.05
CA VAL A 243 13.44 20.06 -4.85
C VAL A 243 13.91 21.35 -4.21
N ALA A 244 13.60 21.54 -2.93
CA ALA A 244 14.11 22.61 -2.12
C ALA A 244 15.03 22.03 -1.04
N LEU A 245 16.26 22.51 -0.99
CA LEU A 245 17.30 22.01 -0.09
C LEU A 245 17.81 23.13 0.81
N TRP A 246 17.98 22.84 2.09
CA TRP A 246 18.73 23.62 3.04
C TRP A 246 19.81 22.76 3.70
N THR A 247 20.99 23.36 3.96
CA THR A 247 22.09 22.69 4.69
C THR A 247 22.94 23.72 5.44
N ASP A 248 23.55 23.31 6.54
CA ASP A 248 24.59 24.08 7.24
C ASP A 248 25.98 23.94 6.59
N GLY A 249 26.12 23.02 5.63
CA GLY A 249 27.31 22.80 4.83
C GLY A 249 27.34 23.58 3.52
N ASP A 250 28.41 23.43 2.74
CA ASP A 250 28.56 23.99 1.40
C ASP A 250 27.82 23.15 0.36
N ILE A 251 27.30 23.82 -0.69
CA ILE A 251 26.58 23.18 -1.79
C ILE A 251 27.39 23.33 -3.09
N ARG A 252 27.63 22.19 -3.75
CA ARG A 252 28.14 22.18 -5.13
C ARG A 252 27.14 21.46 -6.03
N THR A 253 26.88 22.03 -7.19
CA THR A 253 25.92 21.51 -8.16
C THR A 253 26.60 21.12 -9.47
N ASP A 254 26.22 19.95 -10.01
CA ASP A 254 26.51 19.52 -11.36
C ASP A 254 25.18 19.19 -12.06
N THR A 255 24.57 20.22 -12.64
CA THR A 255 23.26 20.08 -13.30
C THR A 255 23.32 19.24 -14.56
N LYS A 256 24.49 19.09 -15.18
CA LYS A 256 24.68 18.25 -16.36
C LYS A 256 24.58 16.77 -16.03
N HIS A 257 25.08 16.35 -14.87
CA HIS A 257 25.01 14.98 -14.38
C HIS A 257 23.95 14.81 -13.29
N HIS A 258 23.07 15.80 -13.12
CA HIS A 258 21.95 15.80 -12.17
C HIS A 258 22.35 15.50 -10.72
N LYS A 259 23.45 16.14 -10.26
CA LYS A 259 24.05 15.88 -8.95
C LYS A 259 24.09 17.16 -8.09
N VAL A 260 23.93 16.97 -6.78
CA VAL A 260 24.19 18.00 -5.76
C VAL A 260 25.04 17.36 -4.68
N LEU A 261 26.19 17.97 -4.40
CA LEU A 261 27.13 17.55 -3.36
C LEU A 261 27.04 18.51 -2.17
N LEU A 262 26.94 17.94 -0.98
CA LEU A 262 26.94 18.67 0.30
C LEU A 262 28.21 18.31 1.05
N GLU A 263 28.98 19.33 1.42
CA GLU A 263 30.26 19.20 2.11
C GLU A 263 30.25 19.99 3.41
N SER A 264 30.98 19.54 4.42
CA SER A 264 31.15 20.23 5.69
C SER A 264 32.60 20.24 6.13
N ALA A 265 33.05 21.34 6.68
CA ALA A 265 34.35 21.47 7.35
C ALA A 265 34.24 21.40 8.89
N ALA A 266 33.04 21.14 9.42
CA ALA A 266 32.74 21.23 10.84
C ALA A 266 32.62 19.85 11.56
N GLY A 267 32.83 18.73 10.86
CA GLY A 267 32.63 17.40 11.43
C GLY A 267 31.16 17.01 11.66
N LYS A 268 30.24 17.90 11.25
CA LYS A 268 28.80 17.76 11.31
C LYS A 268 28.19 18.31 10.04
N LEU A 269 27.11 17.69 9.55
CA LEU A 269 26.36 18.13 8.38
C LEU A 269 24.88 17.88 8.62
N GLU A 270 24.08 18.94 8.53
CA GLU A 270 22.62 18.88 8.56
C GLU A 270 22.06 19.22 7.17
N ALA A 271 21.05 18.46 6.71
CA ALA A 271 20.36 18.70 5.46
C ALA A 271 18.85 18.46 5.59
N MET A 272 18.05 19.38 5.07
CA MET A 272 16.61 19.25 4.84
C MET A 272 16.37 19.21 3.33
N ILE A 273 15.75 18.16 2.83
CA ILE A 273 15.52 17.95 1.40
C ILE A 273 14.03 17.78 1.20
N HIS A 274 13.37 18.81 0.70
CA HIS A 274 11.93 18.82 0.45
C HIS A 274 11.65 18.56 -1.02
N PHE A 275 10.71 17.64 -1.28
CA PHE A 275 10.23 17.30 -2.61
C PHE A 275 8.79 17.78 -2.79
N ALA A 276 8.47 18.34 -3.96
CA ALA A 276 7.13 18.84 -4.23
C ALA A 276 6.69 18.59 -5.67
N ALA A 277 5.45 18.17 -5.84
CA ALA A 277 4.81 18.06 -7.14
C ALA A 277 4.63 19.42 -7.80
N GLN A 278 4.61 19.45 -9.14
CA GLN A 278 4.02 20.58 -9.85
C GLN A 278 2.51 20.59 -9.55
N ARG A 279 2.00 21.71 -9.00
CA ARG A 279 0.56 21.86 -8.84
C ARG A 279 -0.10 21.93 -10.23
N LYS A 280 -0.93 20.96 -10.56
CA LYS A 280 -1.91 21.12 -11.65
C LYS A 280 -3.00 22.04 -11.11
N GLU A 281 -3.25 23.19 -11.75
CA GLU A 281 -4.39 24.05 -11.38
C GLU A 281 -5.68 23.23 -11.45
N PRO A 282 -6.61 23.37 -10.47
CA PRO A 282 -7.94 22.85 -10.65
C PRO A 282 -8.60 23.60 -11.83
N ALA A 283 -9.17 22.87 -12.75
CA ALA A 283 -9.76 23.38 -14.00
C ALA A 283 -11.02 24.27 -13.83
N PHE A 284 -11.18 24.96 -12.71
CA PHE A 284 -12.32 25.82 -12.42
C PHE A 284 -11.92 27.04 -11.57
N LEU A 285 -11.41 28.08 -12.23
CA LEU A 285 -11.72 29.49 -11.92
C LEU A 285 -11.24 30.37 -13.08
N PRO A 286 -12.12 31.05 -13.83
CA PRO A 286 -11.71 32.01 -14.86
C PRO A 286 -11.34 33.32 -14.18
N GLY A 287 -10.11 33.76 -14.29
CA GLY A 287 -9.76 35.14 -13.99
C GLY A 287 -8.42 35.49 -13.38
N GLU A 288 -7.44 34.60 -13.23
CA GLU A 288 -6.10 35.02 -12.82
C GLU A 288 -5.06 34.65 -13.89
N THR A 289 -4.41 35.68 -14.39
CA THR A 289 -3.46 35.65 -15.49
C THR A 289 -2.09 35.15 -15.10
N ASP A 290 -1.53 34.31 -15.97
CA ASP A 290 -0.15 33.88 -16.15
C ASP A 290 0.92 34.69 -15.39
N ASN A 291 1.36 34.16 -14.24
CA ASN A 291 2.68 34.41 -13.69
C ASN A 291 3.18 33.15 -12.92
N MET A 292 3.06 31.97 -13.51
CA MET A 292 3.35 30.69 -12.87
C MET A 292 4.81 30.20 -13.08
N ASN A 293 5.76 31.14 -13.07
CA ASN A 293 7.19 30.79 -12.95
C ASN A 293 7.70 30.96 -11.51
N SER A 294 6.82 31.18 -10.53
CA SER A 294 7.26 31.41 -9.15
C SER A 294 7.08 30.18 -8.28
N LEU A 295 8.13 29.80 -7.59
CA LEU A 295 8.19 28.81 -6.50
C LEU A 295 7.23 29.09 -5.31
N ASP A 296 6.38 30.11 -5.37
CA ASP A 296 5.51 30.55 -4.26
C ASP A 296 4.51 29.49 -3.78
N ALA A 297 4.24 28.47 -4.58
CA ALA A 297 3.33 27.38 -4.21
C ALA A 297 4.01 26.23 -3.43
N THR A 298 5.35 26.19 -3.39
CA THR A 298 6.14 25.10 -2.76
C THR A 298 6.88 25.57 -1.51
N ARG A 299 6.67 26.82 -1.08
CA ARG A 299 7.38 27.43 0.04
C ARG A 299 6.59 27.37 1.32
N PRO A 300 7.18 26.93 2.44
CA PRO A 300 6.85 27.49 3.72
C PRO A 300 7.29 28.98 3.76
N ALA A 301 6.44 29.86 4.24
CA ALA A 301 6.77 31.29 4.42
C ALA A 301 8.05 31.51 5.27
N GLU A 302 8.37 30.52 6.10
CA GLU A 302 9.62 30.38 6.86
C GLU A 302 10.06 28.92 6.79
N ILE A 303 11.35 28.66 6.58
CA ILE A 303 11.92 27.32 6.70
C ILE A 303 12.00 27.00 8.20
N PRO A 304 11.29 25.96 8.71
CA PRO A 304 11.40 25.56 10.11
C PRO A 304 12.84 25.13 10.42
N SER A 305 13.25 25.24 11.69
CA SER A 305 14.55 24.68 12.07
C SER A 305 14.56 23.16 11.98
N MET A 306 15.73 22.58 11.70
CA MET A 306 15.93 21.13 11.72
C MET A 306 15.38 20.50 13.02
N SER A 307 15.67 21.13 14.16
CA SER A 307 15.18 20.66 15.47
C SER A 307 13.66 20.69 15.57
N ALA A 308 12.99 21.71 15.00
CA ALA A 308 11.53 21.79 15.02
C ALA A 308 10.89 20.66 14.18
N LEU A 309 11.49 20.32 13.04
CA LEU A 309 11.00 19.22 12.20
C LEU A 309 11.21 17.85 12.85
N PHE A 310 12.35 17.60 13.49
CA PHE A 310 12.54 16.40 14.30
C PHE A 310 11.54 16.30 15.46
N GLU A 311 11.20 17.41 16.12
CA GLU A 311 10.17 17.44 17.15
C GLU A 311 8.75 17.21 16.60
N ASN A 312 8.45 17.66 15.37
CA ASN A 312 7.20 17.33 14.68
C ASN A 312 7.10 15.80 14.46
N CYS A 313 8.15 15.20 13.94
CA CYS A 313 8.22 13.77 13.72
C CYS A 313 7.98 12.99 15.03
N LYS A 314 8.70 13.32 16.12
CA LYS A 314 8.52 12.72 17.44
C LYS A 314 7.10 12.88 17.96
N ARG A 315 6.51 14.07 17.84
CA ARG A 315 5.14 14.35 18.29
C ARG A 315 4.11 13.51 17.53
N PHE A 316 4.23 13.42 16.20
CA PHE A 316 3.35 12.62 15.35
C PHE A 316 3.38 11.15 15.79
N TRP A 317 4.57 10.53 15.86
CA TRP A 317 4.70 9.12 16.20
C TRP A 317 4.28 8.83 17.64
N LYS A 318 4.61 9.71 18.58
CA LYS A 318 4.10 9.61 19.95
C LYS A 318 2.58 9.60 19.97
N THR A 319 1.92 10.56 19.29
CA THR A 319 0.45 10.62 19.20
C THR A 319 -0.11 9.36 18.54
N PHE A 320 0.50 8.88 17.46
CA PHE A 320 0.11 7.65 16.78
C PHE A 320 0.08 6.43 17.73
N TRP A 321 1.08 6.30 18.58
CA TRP A 321 1.15 5.19 19.53
C TRP A 321 0.25 5.40 20.76
N GLU A 322 0.15 6.60 21.27
CA GLU A 322 -0.59 6.94 22.47
C GLU A 322 -2.12 6.93 22.29
N GLU A 323 -2.62 7.37 21.15
CA GLU A 323 -4.05 7.56 20.90
C GLU A 323 -4.74 6.41 20.18
N GLY A 324 -4.03 5.63 19.38
CA GLY A 324 -4.59 4.51 18.62
C GLY A 324 -4.76 3.23 19.43
N GLY A 325 -5.34 2.23 18.81
CA GLY A 325 -5.44 0.87 19.34
C GLY A 325 -4.09 0.18 19.46
N ILE A 326 -3.95 -0.71 20.44
CA ILE A 326 -2.75 -1.52 20.67
C ILE A 326 -3.11 -2.82 21.39
N ILE A 327 -2.38 -3.89 21.13
CA ILE A 327 -2.57 -5.20 21.76
C ILE A 327 -1.24 -5.65 22.36
N ARG A 328 -1.28 -6.15 23.60
CA ARG A 328 -0.14 -6.72 24.30
C ARG A 328 -0.32 -8.22 24.48
N LEU A 329 0.68 -9.01 24.04
CA LEU A 329 0.64 -10.47 24.05
C LEU A 329 1.78 -11.12 24.83
N HIS A 330 2.92 -10.44 24.98
CA HIS A 330 4.17 -11.02 25.53
C HIS A 330 4.09 -11.55 26.96
N ASN A 331 3.02 -11.23 27.69
CA ASN A 331 2.75 -11.82 29.01
C ASN A 331 2.14 -13.24 28.93
N SER A 332 1.85 -13.73 27.71
CA SER A 332 1.35 -15.08 27.48
C SER A 332 2.43 -16.13 27.75
N PRO A 333 2.06 -17.33 28.22
CA PRO A 333 3.04 -18.41 28.46
C PRO A 333 3.61 -19.03 27.18
N ASP A 334 2.93 -18.85 26.05
CA ASP A 334 3.41 -19.34 24.74
C ASP A 334 4.50 -18.41 24.21
N PRO A 335 5.72 -18.90 23.93
CA PRO A 335 6.83 -18.06 23.46
C PRO A 335 6.58 -17.42 22.08
N ARG A 336 5.61 -17.91 21.32
CA ARG A 336 5.23 -17.34 20.02
C ARG A 336 4.51 -15.99 20.15
N ALA A 337 4.05 -15.66 21.36
CA ALA A 337 3.39 -14.38 21.63
C ALA A 337 4.28 -13.18 21.35
N GLU A 338 5.58 -13.29 21.65
CA GLU A 338 6.58 -12.25 21.38
C GLU A 338 6.70 -11.97 19.87
N GLU A 339 6.80 -13.01 19.06
CA GLU A 339 6.90 -12.87 17.59
C GLU A 339 5.60 -12.30 17.00
N LEU A 340 4.44 -12.73 17.53
CA LEU A 340 3.16 -12.25 17.04
C LEU A 340 2.95 -10.77 17.37
N GLU A 341 3.32 -10.34 18.59
CA GLU A 341 3.33 -8.94 19.01
C GLU A 341 4.31 -8.09 18.18
N ARG A 342 5.51 -8.62 17.90
CA ARG A 342 6.48 -7.96 17.02
C ARG A 342 5.90 -7.72 15.63
N ARG A 343 5.24 -8.72 15.03
CA ARG A 343 4.60 -8.57 13.72
C ARG A 343 3.51 -7.50 13.73
N GLU A 344 2.72 -7.43 14.80
CA GLU A 344 1.71 -6.39 15.00
C GLU A 344 2.33 -4.99 15.01
N ILE A 345 3.24 -4.74 15.93
CA ILE A 345 3.84 -3.41 16.15
C ILE A 345 4.54 -2.93 14.88
N LEU A 346 5.35 -3.79 14.25
CA LEU A 346 6.04 -3.44 13.01
C LEU A 346 5.06 -3.23 11.84
N SER A 347 3.99 -4.01 11.76
CA SER A 347 2.98 -3.80 10.72
C SER A 347 2.24 -2.48 10.90
N LEU A 348 1.90 -2.07 12.13
CA LEU A 348 1.29 -0.76 12.39
C LEU A 348 2.17 0.39 11.88
N TYR A 349 3.48 0.33 12.16
CA TYR A 349 4.43 1.32 11.67
C TYR A 349 4.54 1.31 10.14
N LEU A 350 4.80 0.14 9.55
CA LEU A 350 5.00 -0.01 8.11
C LEU A 350 3.78 0.41 7.29
N MET A 351 2.58 0.06 7.76
CA MET A 351 1.34 0.44 7.06
C MET A 351 1.08 1.95 7.17
N ALA A 352 1.40 2.58 8.31
CA ALA A 352 1.32 4.02 8.45
C ALA A 352 2.31 4.75 7.54
N VAL A 353 3.55 4.25 7.41
CA VAL A 353 4.59 4.84 6.55
C VAL A 353 4.28 4.68 5.04
N ASN A 354 3.74 3.52 4.65
CA ASN A 354 3.69 3.13 3.24
C ASN A 354 2.31 3.25 2.58
N SER A 355 1.23 3.22 3.36
CA SER A 355 -0.12 2.99 2.83
C SER A 355 -1.16 3.99 3.33
N SER A 356 -0.75 5.06 4.00
CA SER A 356 -1.66 6.05 4.59
C SER A 356 -1.57 7.43 3.95
N GLY A 357 -1.23 7.51 2.67
CA GLY A 357 -1.16 8.76 1.91
C GLY A 357 -2.47 9.14 1.21
N SER A 358 -2.36 10.08 0.27
CA SER A 358 -3.50 10.69 -0.46
C SER A 358 -4.10 9.78 -1.54
N MET A 359 -3.47 8.66 -1.88
CA MET A 359 -3.90 7.73 -2.93
C MET A 359 -3.91 6.29 -2.43
N PRO A 360 -4.74 5.41 -3.04
CA PRO A 360 -4.61 3.97 -2.85
C PRO A 360 -3.19 3.49 -3.16
N PRO A 361 -2.59 2.63 -2.33
CA PRO A 361 -1.19 2.23 -2.52
C PRO A 361 -1.00 1.13 -3.57
N GLN A 362 0.24 0.96 -4.03
CA GLN A 362 0.71 -0.26 -4.66
C GLN A 362 1.03 -1.34 -3.60
N GLU A 363 1.24 -2.59 -4.00
CA GLU A 363 1.48 -3.71 -3.06
C GLU A 363 2.74 -3.52 -2.18
N THR A 364 3.74 -2.81 -2.69
CA THR A 364 4.99 -2.50 -1.98
C THR A 364 4.98 -1.11 -1.32
N GLY A 365 3.84 -0.45 -1.30
CA GLY A 365 3.70 0.90 -0.71
C GLY A 365 4.61 1.93 -1.38
N LEU A 366 5.38 2.65 -0.56
CA LEU A 366 6.38 3.64 -0.99
C LEU A 366 7.82 3.12 -0.87
N THR A 367 8.01 1.80 -0.78
CA THR A 367 9.35 1.21 -0.63
C THR A 367 10.04 1.02 -1.98
N CYS A 368 9.35 0.45 -2.96
CA CYS A 368 9.84 0.27 -4.33
C CYS A 368 8.67 -0.01 -5.27
N ASN A 369 8.88 -0.02 -6.60
CA ASN A 369 7.81 -0.38 -7.52
C ASN A 369 7.49 -1.89 -7.47
N SER A 370 6.18 -2.19 -7.44
CA SER A 370 5.60 -3.47 -7.84
C SER A 370 4.61 -3.22 -8.98
N TRP A 371 4.59 -4.11 -9.97
CA TRP A 371 3.69 -3.96 -11.11
C TRP A 371 3.72 -2.56 -11.74
N TYR A 372 4.93 -2.03 -11.92
CA TYR A 372 5.20 -0.69 -12.49
C TYR A 372 4.68 0.47 -11.63
N GLY A 373 4.55 0.28 -10.33
CA GLY A 373 4.05 1.29 -9.40
C GLY A 373 2.54 1.50 -9.43
N LYS A 374 1.78 0.64 -10.12
CA LYS A 374 0.32 0.76 -10.20
C LYS A 374 -0.35 0.57 -8.85
N MET A 375 -1.36 1.36 -8.58
CA MET A 375 -2.26 1.17 -7.45
C MET A 375 -3.10 -0.08 -7.68
N HIS A 376 -3.25 -0.91 -6.66
CA HIS A 376 -4.04 -2.13 -6.69
C HIS A 376 -5.29 -1.94 -5.84
N LEU A 377 -6.43 -1.60 -6.45
CA LEU A 377 -7.67 -1.38 -5.71
C LEU A 377 -8.22 -2.66 -5.06
N GLU A 378 -7.83 -3.82 -5.55
CA GLU A 378 -8.16 -5.09 -4.90
C GLU A 378 -7.39 -5.28 -3.58
N MET A 379 -6.11 -4.86 -3.54
CA MET A 379 -5.27 -4.94 -2.35
C MET A 379 -5.51 -3.77 -1.39
N TYR A 380 -6.20 -2.72 -1.83
CA TYR A 380 -6.52 -1.54 -1.00
C TYR A 380 -7.26 -1.92 0.28
N LEU A 381 -8.10 -2.95 0.24
CA LEU A 381 -8.73 -3.53 1.42
C LEU A 381 -7.70 -3.90 2.49
N TRP A 382 -6.70 -4.70 2.12
CA TRP A 382 -5.65 -5.13 3.05
C TRP A 382 -4.80 -3.97 3.53
N HIS A 383 -4.51 -3.02 2.65
CA HIS A 383 -3.68 -1.87 3.00
C HIS A 383 -4.32 -0.91 4.00
N CYS A 384 -5.63 -0.72 3.99
CA CYS A 384 -6.25 0.41 4.68
C CYS A 384 -7.43 0.07 5.59
N ALA A 385 -8.15 -1.06 5.36
CA ALA A 385 -9.35 -1.40 6.12
C ALA A 385 -9.10 -1.69 7.61
N TRP A 386 -7.86 -1.98 8.00
CA TRP A 386 -7.46 -2.21 9.38
C TRP A 386 -7.56 -0.93 10.23
N SER A 387 -7.28 0.23 9.65
CA SER A 387 -7.03 1.47 10.40
C SER A 387 -8.23 1.93 11.25
N PRO A 388 -9.51 1.87 10.80
CA PRO A 388 -10.64 2.19 11.65
C PRO A 388 -10.80 1.23 12.84
N LEU A 389 -10.45 -0.04 12.67
CA LEU A 389 -10.54 -1.03 13.74
C LEU A 389 -9.51 -0.79 14.85
N TRP A 390 -8.45 -0.07 14.55
CA TRP A 390 -7.40 0.33 15.48
C TRP A 390 -7.54 1.79 15.96
N GLY A 391 -8.72 2.41 15.79
CA GLY A 391 -8.94 3.80 16.17
C GLY A 391 -8.06 4.79 15.38
N ARG A 392 -7.67 4.45 14.16
CA ARG A 392 -6.82 5.23 13.26
C ARG A 392 -7.48 5.48 11.90
N GLY A 393 -8.79 5.53 11.86
CA GLY A 393 -9.56 5.72 10.62
C GLY A 393 -9.21 7.00 9.87
N TYR A 394 -8.60 7.98 10.53
CA TYR A 394 -8.05 9.18 9.89
C TYR A 394 -6.98 8.86 8.83
N LEU A 395 -6.26 7.73 8.96
CA LEU A 395 -5.29 7.27 7.94
C LEU A 395 -5.99 6.85 6.65
N LEU A 396 -7.09 6.09 6.76
CA LEU A 396 -7.93 5.75 5.61
C LEU A 396 -8.54 7.00 4.96
N GLU A 397 -9.00 7.96 5.76
CA GLU A 397 -9.64 9.19 5.25
C GLU A 397 -8.73 9.99 4.30
N ARG A 398 -7.41 9.86 4.39
CA ARG A 398 -6.47 10.60 3.52
C ARG A 398 -6.59 10.18 2.05
N SER A 399 -6.86 8.91 1.77
CA SER A 399 -6.98 8.36 0.40
C SER A 399 -8.42 8.25 -0.12
N LEU A 400 -9.44 8.36 0.73
CA LEU A 400 -10.85 8.28 0.30
C LEU A 400 -11.28 9.36 -0.71
N PRO A 401 -10.78 10.63 -0.66
CA PRO A 401 -11.11 11.64 -1.66
C PRO A 401 -10.78 11.21 -3.09
N TRP A 402 -9.75 10.39 -3.29
CA TRP A 402 -9.38 9.83 -4.58
C TRP A 402 -10.59 9.15 -5.29
N TYR A 403 -11.45 8.44 -4.55
CA TYR A 403 -12.64 7.80 -5.11
C TYR A 403 -13.70 8.81 -5.61
N LEU A 404 -13.81 9.97 -4.95
CA LEU A 404 -14.69 11.04 -5.41
C LEU A 404 -14.16 11.69 -6.69
N GLU A 405 -12.87 11.95 -6.74
CA GLU A 405 -12.18 12.57 -7.88
C GLU A 405 -12.23 11.69 -9.13
N HIS A 406 -12.10 10.35 -8.94
CA HIS A 406 -12.03 9.38 -10.03
C HIS A 406 -13.37 8.67 -10.31
N LEU A 407 -14.45 9.10 -9.67
CA LEU A 407 -15.80 8.58 -9.94
C LEU A 407 -16.23 8.73 -11.41
N PRO A 408 -15.91 9.83 -12.13
CA PRO A 408 -16.19 9.92 -13.57
C PRO A 408 -15.52 8.83 -14.40
N ALA A 409 -14.25 8.51 -14.13
CA ALA A 409 -13.52 7.43 -14.81
C ALA A 409 -14.11 6.05 -14.51
N ALA A 410 -14.57 5.82 -13.28
CA ALA A 410 -15.22 4.58 -12.89
C ALA A 410 -16.61 4.41 -13.56
N ARG A 411 -17.35 5.50 -13.78
CA ARG A 411 -18.58 5.50 -14.60
C ARG A 411 -18.30 5.11 -16.04
N GLU A 412 -17.32 5.76 -16.68
CA GLU A 412 -16.92 5.43 -18.04
C GLU A 412 -16.51 3.95 -18.17
N ASN A 413 -15.81 3.42 -17.17
CA ASN A 413 -15.43 2.02 -17.13
C ASN A 413 -16.64 1.06 -17.06
N ALA A 414 -17.70 1.41 -16.33
CA ALA A 414 -18.95 0.66 -16.32
C ALA A 414 -19.68 0.80 -17.66
N GLU A 415 -19.88 2.03 -18.14
CA GLU A 415 -20.65 2.37 -19.32
C GLU A 415 -20.06 1.77 -20.61
N ARG A 416 -18.74 1.66 -20.70
CA ARG A 416 -18.00 1.01 -21.82
C ARG A 416 -18.51 -0.40 -22.12
N ASN A 417 -18.98 -1.12 -21.09
CA ASN A 417 -19.56 -2.45 -21.19
C ASN A 417 -21.08 -2.47 -20.97
N GLY A 418 -21.75 -1.30 -21.06
CA GLY A 418 -23.18 -1.16 -20.94
C GLY A 418 -23.74 -1.42 -19.53
N TYR A 419 -22.92 -1.26 -18.49
CA TYR A 419 -23.34 -1.34 -17.09
C TYR A 419 -23.69 0.03 -16.52
N LYS A 420 -24.58 0.05 -15.53
CA LYS A 420 -24.89 1.24 -14.73
C LYS A 420 -23.83 1.50 -13.67
N GLY A 421 -23.85 2.71 -13.11
CA GLY A 421 -23.06 3.06 -11.94
C GLY A 421 -21.57 3.18 -12.19
N ALA A 422 -20.75 2.81 -11.20
CA ALA A 422 -19.30 2.97 -11.22
C ALA A 422 -18.61 1.61 -11.04
N ARG A 423 -17.71 1.26 -11.98
CA ARG A 423 -16.88 0.05 -11.92
C ARG A 423 -15.42 0.40 -11.61
N TRP A 424 -14.93 -0.09 -10.50
CA TRP A 424 -13.55 0.14 -10.05
C TRP A 424 -12.61 -0.90 -10.65
N PRO A 425 -11.52 -0.49 -11.34
CA PRO A 425 -10.57 -1.46 -11.90
C PRO A 425 -9.69 -2.09 -10.83
N LYS A 426 -9.07 -3.24 -11.13
CA LYS A 426 -8.07 -3.88 -10.26
C LYS A 426 -6.80 -3.02 -10.15
N MET A 427 -6.22 -2.68 -11.30
CA MET A 427 -4.93 -1.98 -11.41
C MET A 427 -5.13 -0.65 -12.12
N ILE A 428 -4.61 0.43 -11.52
CA ILE A 428 -4.84 1.78 -12.00
C ILE A 428 -3.65 2.69 -11.67
N ALA A 429 -3.36 3.63 -12.54
CA ALA A 429 -2.37 4.69 -12.27
C ALA A 429 -3.01 5.86 -11.51
N GLY A 430 -2.18 6.77 -10.97
CA GLY A 430 -2.61 7.88 -10.12
C GLY A 430 -3.69 8.77 -10.73
N GLU A 431 -3.65 8.98 -12.03
CA GLU A 431 -4.62 9.78 -12.80
C GLU A 431 -5.91 9.02 -13.19
N GLY A 432 -6.13 7.84 -12.65
CA GLY A 432 -7.31 7.03 -12.98
C GLY A 432 -7.17 6.24 -14.28
N ILE A 433 -5.98 6.13 -14.85
CA ILE A 433 -5.72 5.40 -16.09
C ILE A 433 -5.66 3.90 -15.78
N ASP A 434 -6.61 3.15 -16.35
CA ASP A 434 -6.68 1.68 -16.22
C ASP A 434 -5.43 1.01 -16.83
N SER A 435 -4.89 0.01 -16.15
CA SER A 435 -3.71 -0.73 -16.59
C SER A 435 -4.12 -2.10 -17.15
N PRO A 436 -3.86 -2.39 -18.43
CA PRO A 436 -4.27 -3.66 -19.02
C PRO A 436 -3.54 -4.85 -18.37
N SER A 437 -4.30 -5.93 -18.19
CA SER A 437 -3.80 -7.19 -17.63
C SER A 437 -4.69 -8.33 -18.12
N LYS A 438 -4.15 -9.55 -18.18
CA LYS A 438 -4.96 -10.71 -18.56
C LYS A 438 -6.03 -11.08 -17.53
N VAL A 439 -5.87 -10.66 -16.27
CA VAL A 439 -6.76 -11.01 -15.15
C VAL A 439 -7.51 -9.79 -14.61
N ALA A 440 -6.90 -8.62 -14.60
CA ALA A 440 -7.47 -7.43 -13.96
C ALA A 440 -8.90 -7.09 -14.37
N PRO A 441 -9.29 -7.10 -15.66
CA PRO A 441 -10.66 -6.76 -16.05
C PRO A 441 -11.68 -7.84 -15.70
N LEU A 442 -11.25 -9.05 -15.35
CA LEU A 442 -12.10 -10.19 -15.02
C LEU A 442 -12.34 -10.33 -13.51
N LEU A 443 -11.54 -9.66 -12.69
CA LEU A 443 -11.73 -9.61 -11.23
C LEU A 443 -12.81 -8.59 -10.86
N VAL A 444 -13.67 -8.98 -9.94
CA VAL A 444 -14.79 -8.13 -9.51
C VAL A 444 -14.87 -7.98 -7.99
N TRP A 445 -14.12 -8.76 -7.21
CA TRP A 445 -14.19 -8.77 -5.76
C TRP A 445 -13.81 -7.42 -5.10
N GLN A 446 -13.08 -6.56 -5.81
CA GLN A 446 -12.76 -5.21 -5.34
C GLN A 446 -13.94 -4.23 -5.39
N GLN A 447 -15.04 -4.54 -6.07
CA GLN A 447 -16.16 -3.61 -6.21
C GLN A 447 -16.79 -3.25 -4.85
N PRO A 448 -17.08 -4.20 -3.93
CA PRO A 448 -17.64 -3.86 -2.62
C PRO A 448 -16.64 -3.23 -1.65
N HIS A 449 -15.32 -3.24 -1.92
CA HIS A 449 -14.29 -2.79 -0.97
C HIS A 449 -14.54 -1.40 -0.43
N ILE A 450 -14.83 -0.44 -1.31
CA ILE A 450 -15.04 0.95 -0.90
C ILE A 450 -16.26 1.07 0.04
N ILE A 451 -17.35 0.35 -0.25
CA ILE A 451 -18.55 0.35 0.62
C ILE A 451 -18.21 -0.24 2.00
N PHE A 452 -17.45 -1.33 2.02
CA PHE A 452 -17.01 -2.01 3.24
C PHE A 452 -16.09 -1.14 4.10
N MET A 453 -15.08 -0.52 3.50
CA MET A 453 -14.13 0.35 4.21
C MET A 453 -14.79 1.62 4.74
N LEU A 454 -15.69 2.23 3.97
CA LEU A 454 -16.49 3.37 4.41
C LEU A 454 -17.39 3.00 5.60
N GLU A 455 -17.97 1.79 5.61
CA GLU A 455 -18.76 1.30 6.75
C GLU A 455 -17.88 1.11 7.98
N LEU A 456 -16.69 0.52 7.88
CA LEU A 456 -15.75 0.39 9.01
C LEU A 456 -15.39 1.75 9.59
N ARG A 457 -15.09 2.73 8.74
CA ARG A 457 -14.77 4.10 9.18
C ARG A 457 -15.97 4.78 9.85
N TYR A 458 -17.19 4.61 9.31
CA TYR A 458 -18.39 5.12 9.94
C TYR A 458 -18.64 4.48 11.33
N ARG A 459 -18.41 3.19 11.49
CA ARG A 459 -18.61 2.50 12.76
C ARG A 459 -17.62 2.93 13.85
N GLU A 460 -16.37 3.22 13.47
CA GLU A 460 -15.38 3.80 14.39
C GLU A 460 -15.87 5.14 14.95
N LYS A 461 -16.35 6.02 14.08
CA LYS A 461 -16.84 7.35 14.44
C LYS A 461 -18.06 7.70 13.60
N PRO A 462 -19.27 7.41 14.11
CA PRO A 462 -20.51 7.74 13.41
C PRO A 462 -20.64 9.23 13.15
N ASP A 463 -20.72 9.61 11.87
CA ASP A 463 -20.82 10.98 11.40
C ASP A 463 -21.73 11.07 10.17
N LYS A 464 -22.76 11.90 10.25
CA LYS A 464 -23.71 12.10 9.17
C LYS A 464 -23.07 12.82 7.97
N GLU A 465 -22.19 13.78 8.21
CA GLU A 465 -21.49 14.51 7.14
C GLU A 465 -20.60 13.57 6.34
N PHE A 466 -19.95 12.62 7.02
CA PHE A 466 -19.18 11.57 6.35
C PHE A 466 -20.06 10.70 5.45
N LEU A 467 -21.24 10.27 5.91
CA LEU A 467 -22.19 9.53 5.08
C LEU A 467 -22.63 10.34 3.85
N GLU A 468 -22.99 11.62 4.04
CA GLU A 468 -23.40 12.52 2.94
C GLU A 468 -22.28 12.71 1.92
N LYS A 469 -21.03 12.91 2.39
CA LYS A 469 -19.85 13.13 1.53
C LYS A 469 -19.61 11.96 0.57
N TYR A 470 -19.71 10.73 1.07
CA TYR A 470 -19.39 9.54 0.28
C TYR A 470 -20.61 8.82 -0.31
N TRP A 471 -21.81 9.36 -0.09
CA TRP A 471 -23.05 8.74 -0.58
C TRP A 471 -23.03 8.42 -2.08
N THR A 472 -22.53 9.32 -2.92
CA THR A 472 -22.50 9.12 -4.37
C THR A 472 -21.61 7.96 -4.77
N VAL A 473 -20.46 7.78 -4.11
CA VAL A 473 -19.58 6.64 -4.34
C VAL A 473 -20.26 5.33 -3.96
N VAL A 474 -20.89 5.28 -2.78
CA VAL A 474 -21.64 4.09 -2.33
C VAL A 474 -22.78 3.77 -3.28
N LYS A 475 -23.58 4.79 -3.65
CA LYS A 475 -24.72 4.64 -4.55
C LYS A 475 -24.32 4.07 -5.90
N GLU A 476 -23.33 4.66 -6.55
CA GLU A 476 -22.98 4.27 -7.91
C GLU A 476 -22.20 2.94 -7.96
N THR A 477 -21.46 2.62 -6.92
CA THR A 477 -20.89 1.29 -6.77
C THR A 477 -22.00 0.24 -6.61
N ALA A 478 -23.01 0.51 -5.79
CA ALA A 478 -24.15 -0.39 -5.62
C ALA A 478 -25.02 -0.51 -6.88
N ASP A 479 -25.19 0.59 -7.64
CA ASP A 479 -25.88 0.56 -8.95
C ASP A 479 -25.16 -0.38 -9.93
N PHE A 480 -23.82 -0.31 -9.98
CA PHE A 480 -23.02 -1.24 -10.79
C PHE A 480 -23.19 -2.69 -10.30
N MET A 481 -23.06 -2.93 -9.01
CA MET A 481 -23.17 -4.28 -8.45
C MET A 481 -24.53 -4.91 -8.72
N ALA A 482 -25.60 -4.15 -8.61
CA ALA A 482 -26.95 -4.63 -8.87
C ALA A 482 -27.19 -4.92 -10.36
N ASP A 483 -26.65 -4.09 -11.27
CA ASP A 483 -26.78 -4.27 -12.72
C ASP A 483 -25.86 -5.37 -13.30
N PHE A 484 -24.77 -5.68 -12.58
CA PHE A 484 -23.83 -6.76 -12.97
C PHE A 484 -24.36 -8.15 -12.66
N ALA A 485 -25.12 -8.32 -11.57
CA ALA A 485 -25.71 -9.59 -11.17
C ALA A 485 -26.91 -9.94 -12.08
N VAL A 486 -26.98 -11.19 -12.49
CA VAL A 486 -27.99 -11.67 -13.45
C VAL A 486 -29.04 -12.53 -12.75
N CYS A 487 -30.31 -12.21 -12.91
CA CYS A 487 -31.40 -13.03 -12.39
C CYS A 487 -31.54 -14.33 -13.21
N ASN A 488 -31.47 -15.47 -12.55
CA ASN A 488 -31.79 -16.75 -13.14
C ASN A 488 -33.33 -16.90 -13.23
N ASP A 489 -33.86 -17.05 -14.43
CA ASP A 489 -35.30 -17.07 -14.66
C ASP A 489 -36.02 -18.29 -14.03
N GLU A 490 -35.32 -19.40 -13.85
CA GLU A 490 -35.88 -20.62 -13.27
C GLU A 490 -35.89 -20.60 -11.75
N THR A 491 -34.74 -20.25 -11.15
CA THR A 491 -34.56 -20.29 -9.69
C THR A 491 -34.90 -18.98 -8.99
N LYS A 492 -34.99 -17.87 -9.73
CA LYS A 492 -35.19 -16.49 -9.24
C LYS A 492 -34.10 -16.00 -8.30
N VAL A 493 -32.94 -16.64 -8.28
CA VAL A 493 -31.73 -16.14 -7.59
C VAL A 493 -30.89 -15.30 -8.54
N TYR A 494 -30.08 -14.41 -7.97
CA TYR A 494 -29.12 -13.60 -8.74
C TYR A 494 -27.76 -14.28 -8.75
N GLU A 495 -27.15 -14.31 -9.90
CA GLU A 495 -25.90 -15.03 -10.19
C GLU A 495 -24.83 -14.07 -10.67
N LEU A 496 -23.58 -14.37 -10.35
CA LEU A 496 -22.39 -13.78 -10.99
C LEU A 496 -21.93 -14.74 -12.08
N VAL A 497 -22.04 -14.33 -13.33
CA VAL A 497 -21.83 -15.20 -14.50
C VAL A 497 -20.65 -14.75 -15.35
N SER A 498 -20.10 -15.70 -16.12
CA SER A 498 -19.03 -15.44 -17.12
C SER A 498 -19.30 -14.17 -17.95
N PRO A 499 -18.25 -13.32 -18.27
CA PRO A 499 -16.83 -13.58 -17.99
C PRO A 499 -16.38 -12.97 -16.68
N LEU A 500 -15.91 -13.76 -15.75
CA LEU A 500 -15.23 -13.33 -14.53
C LEU A 500 -14.31 -14.44 -14.02
N ILE A 501 -13.44 -14.11 -13.09
CA ILE A 501 -12.64 -15.07 -12.33
C ILE A 501 -12.77 -14.77 -10.83
N PRO A 502 -12.61 -15.82 -9.96
CA PRO A 502 -12.53 -15.61 -8.52
C PRO A 502 -11.29 -14.80 -8.13
N VAL A 503 -11.21 -14.37 -6.86
CA VAL A 503 -9.96 -13.92 -6.21
C VAL A 503 -8.81 -14.88 -6.51
N GLN A 504 -9.08 -16.17 -6.56
CA GLN A 504 -8.18 -17.22 -7.04
C GLN A 504 -8.00 -17.11 -8.56
N GLU A 505 -6.98 -16.41 -9.01
CA GLU A 505 -6.78 -15.93 -10.39
C GLU A 505 -6.52 -17.03 -11.45
N CYS A 506 -6.42 -18.29 -11.05
CA CYS A 506 -6.05 -19.40 -11.93
C CYS A 506 -7.21 -20.02 -12.75
N HIS A 507 -8.43 -19.49 -12.62
CA HIS A 507 -9.62 -20.00 -13.28
C HIS A 507 -9.83 -19.45 -14.69
N LYS A 508 -10.65 -20.15 -15.48
CA LYS A 508 -11.04 -19.74 -16.83
C LYS A 508 -12.28 -18.87 -16.78
N PRO A 509 -12.25 -17.64 -17.34
CA PRO A 509 -13.36 -16.72 -17.24
C PRO A 509 -14.64 -17.19 -17.95
N GLU A 510 -14.50 -18.04 -18.98
CA GLU A 510 -15.62 -18.51 -19.81
C GLU A 510 -16.54 -19.49 -19.07
N ILE A 511 -16.02 -20.16 -18.03
CA ILE A 511 -16.76 -21.20 -17.31
C ILE A 511 -16.99 -20.85 -15.83
N THR A 512 -16.39 -19.77 -15.34
CA THR A 512 -16.56 -19.35 -13.95
C THR A 512 -17.98 -18.83 -13.73
N LYS A 513 -18.62 -19.32 -12.66
CA LYS A 513 -19.98 -18.96 -12.28
C LYS A 513 -20.10 -19.00 -10.76
N ASN A 514 -20.70 -17.98 -10.17
CA ASN A 514 -20.96 -17.88 -8.74
C ASN A 514 -19.72 -18.20 -7.87
N PRO A 515 -18.60 -17.47 -8.00
CA PRO A 515 -17.47 -17.70 -7.11
C PRO A 515 -17.89 -17.44 -5.65
N ALA A 516 -17.49 -18.36 -4.76
CA ALA A 516 -18.05 -18.48 -3.42
C ALA A 516 -17.92 -17.21 -2.56
N PHE A 517 -16.75 -16.58 -2.61
CA PHE A 517 -16.53 -15.33 -1.87
C PHE A 517 -17.28 -14.16 -2.51
N GLU A 518 -17.22 -14.04 -3.83
CA GLU A 518 -17.79 -12.90 -4.55
C GLU A 518 -19.31 -12.84 -4.38
N VAL A 519 -20.03 -13.97 -4.45
CA VAL A 519 -21.50 -13.95 -4.23
C VAL A 519 -21.84 -13.53 -2.80
N ALA A 520 -21.08 -13.98 -1.80
CA ALA A 520 -21.26 -13.55 -0.42
C ALA A 520 -20.96 -12.05 -0.23
N TYR A 521 -19.89 -11.55 -0.86
CA TYR A 521 -19.48 -10.15 -0.76
C TYR A 521 -20.43 -9.20 -1.51
N TRP A 522 -20.96 -9.65 -2.65
CA TRP A 522 -22.03 -8.91 -3.36
C TRP A 522 -23.27 -8.72 -2.47
N SER A 523 -23.74 -9.82 -1.88
CA SER A 523 -24.85 -9.78 -0.93
C SER A 523 -24.58 -8.80 0.21
N TYR A 524 -23.40 -8.92 0.84
CA TYR A 524 -23.05 -8.10 2.00
C TYR A 524 -22.87 -6.62 1.62
N GLY A 525 -22.16 -6.30 0.54
CA GLY A 525 -21.94 -4.94 0.08
C GLY A 525 -23.24 -4.21 -0.29
N LEU A 526 -24.16 -4.89 -0.97
CA LEU A 526 -25.49 -4.30 -1.30
C LEU A 526 -26.34 -4.08 -0.04
N LYS A 527 -26.29 -4.98 0.96
CA LYS A 527 -26.96 -4.76 2.26
C LYS A 527 -26.40 -3.54 3.00
N LEU A 528 -25.09 -3.32 2.93
CA LEU A 528 -24.46 -2.13 3.51
C LEU A 528 -24.91 -0.85 2.77
N ALA A 529 -24.95 -0.86 1.44
CA ALA A 529 -25.43 0.28 0.65
C ALA A 529 -26.90 0.63 0.99
N VAL A 530 -27.78 -0.37 1.12
CA VAL A 530 -29.17 -0.17 1.59
C VAL A 530 -29.20 0.42 3.00
N THR A 531 -28.32 -0.05 3.88
CA THR A 531 -28.20 0.48 5.25
C THR A 531 -27.82 1.96 5.24
N TRP A 532 -26.86 2.34 4.39
CA TRP A 532 -26.45 3.74 4.20
C TRP A 532 -27.61 4.61 3.70
N ALA A 533 -28.36 4.14 2.69
CA ALA A 533 -29.53 4.84 2.18
C ALA A 533 -30.55 5.11 3.29
N LYS A 534 -30.83 4.09 4.11
CA LYS A 534 -31.78 4.20 5.24
C LYS A 534 -31.30 5.16 6.33
N ARG A 535 -30.00 5.15 6.67
CA ARG A 535 -29.41 6.11 7.63
C ARG A 535 -29.53 7.55 7.16
N LEU A 536 -29.42 7.78 5.84
CA LEU A 536 -29.52 9.09 5.22
C LEU A 536 -30.98 9.49 4.85
N GLY A 537 -31.95 8.58 4.95
CA GLY A 537 -33.32 8.80 4.48
C GLY A 537 -33.40 9.00 2.96
N ARG A 538 -32.48 8.44 2.19
CA ARG A 538 -32.39 8.57 0.75
C ARG A 538 -33.12 7.46 0.01
N GLN A 539 -33.68 7.81 -1.15
CA GLN A 539 -34.21 6.82 -2.09
C GLN A 539 -33.05 6.05 -2.75
N TYR A 540 -33.27 4.77 -3.00
CA TYR A 540 -32.33 3.87 -3.68
C TYR A 540 -33.08 2.93 -4.62
N ASP A 541 -32.39 2.30 -5.58
CA ASP A 541 -32.98 1.32 -6.47
C ASP A 541 -33.33 0.05 -5.68
N SER A 542 -34.58 -0.40 -5.79
CA SER A 542 -35.05 -1.63 -5.16
C SER A 542 -34.25 -2.88 -5.59
N ALA A 543 -33.58 -2.82 -6.74
CA ALA A 543 -32.68 -3.87 -7.21
C ALA A 543 -31.56 -4.19 -6.20
N TRP A 544 -31.06 -3.18 -5.44
CA TRP A 544 -30.04 -3.42 -4.42
C TRP A 544 -30.51 -4.41 -3.35
N GLU A 545 -31.76 -4.23 -2.86
CA GLU A 545 -32.33 -5.16 -1.88
C GLU A 545 -32.67 -6.52 -2.49
N GLN A 546 -33.20 -6.54 -3.71
CA GLN A 546 -33.56 -7.76 -4.40
C GLN A 546 -32.31 -8.63 -4.67
N VAL A 547 -31.28 -8.04 -5.25
CA VAL A 547 -30.02 -8.72 -5.52
C VAL A 547 -29.34 -9.14 -4.20
N GLY A 548 -29.17 -8.21 -3.27
CA GLY A 548 -28.46 -8.48 -2.02
C GLY A 548 -29.08 -9.58 -1.16
N ARG A 549 -30.41 -9.76 -1.22
CA ARG A 549 -31.12 -10.83 -0.46
C ARG A 549 -31.18 -12.15 -1.19
N ASN A 550 -31.10 -12.14 -2.51
CA ASN A 550 -31.36 -13.34 -3.33
C ASN A 550 -30.14 -13.74 -4.18
N MET A 551 -28.91 -13.43 -3.73
CA MET A 551 -27.71 -13.96 -4.36
C MET A 551 -27.68 -15.47 -4.26
N ALA A 552 -27.17 -16.12 -5.32
CA ALA A 552 -26.97 -17.56 -5.34
C ALA A 552 -26.09 -17.99 -4.15
N PRO A 553 -26.43 -19.08 -3.45
CA PRO A 553 -25.57 -19.61 -2.40
C PRO A 553 -24.29 -20.20 -3.03
N PRO A 554 -23.14 -20.18 -2.32
CA PRO A 554 -21.92 -20.85 -2.77
C PRO A 554 -22.14 -22.35 -3.00
N ALA A 555 -21.57 -22.86 -4.09
CA ALA A 555 -21.67 -24.29 -4.43
C ALA A 555 -20.95 -25.18 -3.43
N THR A 556 -21.51 -26.36 -3.22
CA THR A 556 -20.92 -27.39 -2.34
C THR A 556 -20.82 -28.74 -3.05
N ALA A 557 -19.76 -29.49 -2.77
CA ALA A 557 -19.64 -30.90 -3.13
C ALA A 557 -18.90 -31.65 -2.01
N ASP A 558 -19.26 -32.88 -1.75
CA ASP A 558 -18.63 -33.74 -0.73
C ASP A 558 -18.55 -33.10 0.67
N GLY A 559 -19.49 -32.17 0.97
CA GLY A 559 -19.57 -31.50 2.25
C GLY A 559 -18.58 -30.36 2.44
N VAL A 560 -17.98 -29.80 1.37
CA VAL A 560 -17.10 -28.63 1.36
C VAL A 560 -17.60 -27.59 0.36
N TYR A 561 -17.28 -26.31 0.57
CA TYR A 561 -17.52 -25.23 -0.37
C TYR A 561 -16.50 -25.29 -1.53
N LEU A 562 -16.98 -25.10 -2.75
CA LEU A 562 -16.15 -25.03 -3.96
C LEU A 562 -15.69 -23.59 -4.25
N ALA A 563 -14.68 -23.45 -5.10
CA ALA A 563 -14.23 -22.14 -5.56
C ALA A 563 -15.33 -21.40 -6.35
N HIS A 564 -16.06 -22.13 -7.21
CA HIS A 564 -17.23 -21.65 -7.95
C HIS A 564 -18.08 -22.85 -8.44
N ASP A 565 -19.30 -22.61 -8.93
CA ASP A 565 -20.27 -23.66 -9.32
C ASP A 565 -19.68 -24.74 -10.24
N ASN A 566 -18.87 -24.33 -11.22
CA ASN A 566 -18.32 -25.20 -12.24
C ASN A 566 -16.91 -25.71 -11.92
N CYS A 567 -16.54 -25.80 -10.62
CA CYS A 567 -15.21 -26.22 -10.19
C CYS A 567 -15.24 -27.38 -9.19
N PRO A 568 -15.72 -28.58 -9.59
CA PRO A 568 -15.74 -29.78 -8.73
C PRO A 568 -14.34 -30.24 -8.32
N ASN A 569 -13.31 -29.86 -9.07
CA ASN A 569 -11.90 -30.16 -8.85
C ASN A 569 -11.14 -29.03 -8.07
N THR A 570 -11.85 -28.23 -7.27
CA THR A 570 -11.27 -27.18 -6.41
C THR A 570 -10.09 -27.69 -5.58
N PHE A 571 -10.20 -28.89 -5.00
CA PHE A 571 -9.22 -29.42 -4.06
C PHE A 571 -8.20 -30.39 -4.69
N THR A 572 -8.21 -30.54 -6.00
CA THR A 572 -7.27 -31.39 -6.74
C THR A 572 -6.44 -30.60 -7.73
N ASP A 573 -7.07 -29.99 -8.73
CA ASP A 573 -6.39 -29.26 -9.81
C ASP A 573 -6.21 -27.77 -9.48
N PHE A 574 -7.14 -27.21 -8.69
CA PHE A 574 -7.18 -25.78 -8.32
C PHE A 574 -6.83 -25.52 -6.85
N ASN A 575 -6.16 -26.45 -6.17
CA ASN A 575 -5.67 -26.29 -4.80
C ASN A 575 -4.38 -25.46 -4.72
N ILE A 576 -4.37 -24.32 -5.43
CA ILE A 576 -3.27 -23.36 -5.57
C ILE A 576 -3.80 -21.94 -5.42
N ASP A 577 -2.91 -20.96 -5.24
CA ASP A 577 -3.27 -19.57 -5.09
C ASP A 577 -4.20 -19.34 -3.88
N HIS A 578 -5.12 -18.39 -3.91
CA HIS A 578 -5.96 -18.02 -2.78
C HIS A 578 -7.09 -19.03 -2.50
N PRO A 579 -7.23 -19.58 -1.27
CA PRO A 579 -8.40 -20.37 -0.87
C PRO A 579 -9.61 -19.44 -0.60
N SER A 580 -10.06 -18.72 -1.64
CA SER A 580 -10.97 -17.58 -1.55
C SER A 580 -12.32 -17.89 -0.93
N MET A 581 -12.81 -19.14 -1.01
CA MET A 581 -14.07 -19.56 -0.40
C MET A 581 -14.09 -19.34 1.13
N LEU A 582 -12.93 -19.37 1.78
CA LEU A 582 -12.82 -19.12 3.23
C LEU A 582 -13.13 -17.67 3.61
N MET A 583 -12.90 -16.71 2.70
CA MET A 583 -13.16 -15.29 2.94
C MET A 583 -14.64 -15.02 3.23
N ALA A 584 -15.54 -15.83 2.70
CA ALA A 584 -16.98 -15.71 2.89
C ALA A 584 -17.43 -15.88 4.36
N MET A 585 -16.62 -16.54 5.22
CA MET A 585 -16.83 -16.65 6.67
C MET A 585 -15.60 -16.21 7.49
N GLY A 586 -14.50 -15.79 6.87
CA GLY A 586 -13.35 -15.21 7.55
C GLY A 586 -13.49 -13.70 7.61
N MET A 587 -13.28 -13.06 6.47
CA MET A 587 -13.42 -11.61 6.32
C MET A 587 -14.89 -11.16 6.48
N LEU A 588 -15.84 -11.90 5.93
CA LEU A 588 -17.27 -11.63 6.05
C LEU A 588 -17.90 -12.40 7.23
N PRO A 589 -19.10 -11.98 7.69
CA PRO A 589 -19.79 -12.66 8.81
C PRO A 589 -20.23 -14.10 8.55
N GLY A 590 -20.19 -14.59 7.31
CA GLY A 590 -20.67 -15.94 6.97
C GLY A 590 -22.19 -16.06 6.92
N GLU A 591 -22.91 -14.98 6.64
CA GLU A 591 -24.38 -14.99 6.58
C GLU A 591 -24.88 -16.02 5.54
N GLY A 592 -25.78 -16.89 5.97
CA GLY A 592 -26.35 -17.92 5.11
C GLY A 592 -25.44 -19.11 4.82
N LEU A 593 -24.23 -19.16 5.37
CA LEU A 593 -23.31 -20.28 5.25
C LEU A 593 -23.46 -21.27 6.41
N ASP A 594 -23.21 -22.53 6.12
CA ASP A 594 -23.15 -23.60 7.12
C ASP A 594 -21.73 -23.66 7.73
N ALA A 595 -21.66 -23.47 9.05
CA ALA A 595 -20.37 -23.47 9.77
C ALA A 595 -19.68 -24.85 9.73
N GLY A 596 -20.45 -25.94 9.73
CA GLY A 596 -19.90 -27.30 9.66
C GLY A 596 -19.33 -27.62 8.27
N ILE A 597 -19.94 -27.09 7.20
CA ILE A 597 -19.37 -27.18 5.85
C ILE A 597 -18.11 -26.31 5.75
N MET A 598 -18.12 -25.10 6.33
CA MET A 598 -16.95 -24.23 6.33
C MET A 598 -15.79 -24.83 7.14
N GLU A 599 -16.06 -25.47 8.26
CA GLU A 599 -15.05 -26.19 9.05
C GLU A 599 -14.37 -27.28 8.20
N LYS A 600 -15.17 -28.13 7.53
CA LYS A 600 -14.63 -29.15 6.63
C LYS A 600 -13.86 -28.55 5.42
N THR A 601 -14.31 -27.39 4.95
CA THR A 601 -13.64 -26.66 3.88
C THR A 601 -12.27 -26.17 4.35
N LEU A 602 -12.18 -25.60 5.56
CA LEU A 602 -10.91 -25.19 6.17
C LEU A 602 -9.99 -26.40 6.39
N ASP A 603 -10.53 -27.52 6.92
CA ASP A 603 -9.77 -28.76 7.10
C ASP A 603 -9.16 -29.23 5.77
N LYS A 604 -9.97 -29.22 4.72
CA LYS A 604 -9.54 -29.66 3.39
C LYS A 604 -8.49 -28.73 2.78
N VAL A 605 -8.64 -27.41 2.95
CA VAL A 605 -7.62 -26.42 2.54
C VAL A 605 -6.30 -26.70 3.26
N LEU A 606 -6.31 -26.85 4.59
CA LEU A 606 -5.11 -27.10 5.38
C LEU A 606 -4.42 -28.43 5.03
N GLU A 607 -5.19 -29.44 4.56
CA GLU A 607 -4.69 -30.75 4.16
C GLU A 607 -4.03 -30.74 2.77
N VAL A 608 -4.68 -30.13 1.76
CA VAL A 608 -4.29 -30.33 0.36
C VAL A 608 -3.76 -29.11 -0.37
N TRP A 609 -3.92 -27.88 0.21
CA TRP A 609 -3.51 -26.65 -0.49
C TRP A 609 -1.99 -26.54 -0.61
N LYS A 610 -1.51 -26.09 -1.75
CA LYS A 610 -0.08 -25.96 -2.02
C LYS A 610 0.46 -24.66 -1.41
N TYR A 611 0.94 -24.71 -0.19
CA TYR A 611 1.44 -23.54 0.56
C TYR A 611 2.42 -22.63 -0.21
N PRO A 612 3.35 -23.12 -1.05
CA PRO A 612 4.22 -22.24 -1.85
C PRO A 612 3.48 -21.36 -2.86
N SER A 613 2.22 -21.68 -3.18
CA SER A 613 1.38 -20.88 -4.07
C SER A 613 0.53 -19.83 -3.34
N LEU A 614 0.42 -19.90 -2.01
CA LEU A 614 -0.29 -18.92 -1.20
C LEU A 614 0.38 -17.55 -1.25
N TRP A 615 -0.32 -16.55 -0.72
CA TRP A 615 0.19 -15.20 -0.52
C TRP A 615 0.12 -14.82 0.96
N GLY A 616 0.84 -13.77 1.36
CA GLY A 616 0.95 -13.40 2.77
C GLY A 616 -0.39 -13.16 3.48
N TRP A 617 -1.37 -12.60 2.81
CA TRP A 617 -2.67 -12.31 3.40
C TRP A 617 -3.60 -13.55 3.57
N ASP A 618 -3.33 -14.65 2.87
CA ASP A 618 -4.13 -15.88 3.00
C ASP A 618 -4.09 -16.44 4.42
N PHE A 619 -2.95 -16.30 5.11
CA PHE A 619 -2.79 -16.79 6.49
C PHE A 619 -3.70 -16.02 7.46
N ALA A 620 -3.84 -14.73 7.28
CA ALA A 620 -4.77 -13.92 8.06
C ALA A 620 -6.23 -14.31 7.79
N VAL A 621 -6.61 -14.50 6.53
CA VAL A 621 -7.96 -14.96 6.14
C VAL A 621 -8.28 -16.32 6.75
N MET A 622 -7.39 -17.30 6.62
CA MET A 622 -7.58 -18.64 7.22
C MET A 622 -7.71 -18.57 8.75
N ALA A 623 -6.92 -17.70 9.41
CA ALA A 623 -7.00 -17.50 10.85
C ALA A 623 -8.30 -16.82 11.29
N MET A 624 -8.81 -15.84 10.51
CA MET A 624 -10.11 -15.23 10.75
C MET A 624 -11.24 -16.25 10.62
N THR A 625 -11.17 -17.14 9.61
CA THR A 625 -12.12 -18.24 9.43
C THR A 625 -12.08 -19.19 10.64
N ALA A 626 -10.88 -19.63 11.05
CA ALA A 626 -10.72 -20.48 12.24
C ALA A 626 -11.26 -19.81 13.52
N THR A 627 -11.05 -18.50 13.67
CA THR A 627 -11.57 -17.74 14.82
C THR A 627 -13.10 -17.71 14.84
N ARG A 628 -13.76 -17.46 13.71
CA ARG A 628 -15.22 -17.48 13.62
C ARG A 628 -15.82 -18.88 13.86
N LEU A 629 -15.06 -19.92 13.54
CA LEU A 629 -15.40 -21.31 13.83
C LEU A 629 -15.11 -21.73 15.29
N GLY A 630 -14.62 -20.80 16.14
CA GLY A 630 -14.31 -21.08 17.55
C GLY A 630 -13.07 -21.96 17.76
N GLN A 631 -12.08 -21.89 16.84
CA GLN A 631 -10.87 -22.69 16.84
C GLN A 631 -9.60 -21.86 17.08
N PRO A 632 -9.43 -21.23 18.26
CA PRO A 632 -8.36 -20.26 18.52
C PRO A 632 -6.95 -20.83 18.38
N GLN A 633 -6.71 -22.07 18.80
CA GLN A 633 -5.41 -22.73 18.64
C GLN A 633 -5.03 -22.84 17.16
N ARG A 634 -5.99 -23.26 16.32
CA ARG A 634 -5.78 -23.37 14.87
C ARG A 634 -5.53 -21.99 14.22
N ALA A 635 -6.22 -20.95 14.68
CA ALA A 635 -6.00 -19.60 14.20
C ALA A 635 -4.54 -19.15 14.41
N LEU A 636 -3.98 -19.38 15.61
CA LEU A 636 -2.58 -19.07 15.91
C LEU A 636 -1.59 -19.93 15.11
N ASP A 637 -1.85 -21.23 15.01
CA ASP A 637 -0.99 -22.16 14.27
C ASP A 637 -0.91 -21.80 12.77
N ILE A 638 -1.99 -21.24 12.22
CA ILE A 638 -2.04 -20.72 10.85
C ILE A 638 -1.24 -19.42 10.74
N LEU A 639 -1.50 -18.43 11.60
CA LEU A 639 -0.81 -17.13 11.55
C LEU A 639 0.71 -17.25 11.73
N LEU A 640 1.15 -18.21 12.54
CA LEU A 640 2.56 -18.42 12.87
C LEU A 640 3.18 -19.57 12.08
N LYS A 641 2.47 -20.07 11.06
CA LYS A 641 2.98 -21.16 10.23
C LYS A 641 4.24 -20.72 9.47
N ASP A 642 5.33 -21.44 9.67
CA ASP A 642 6.59 -21.20 8.95
C ASP A 642 6.47 -21.68 7.50
N THR A 643 6.42 -20.72 6.58
CA THR A 643 6.41 -20.95 5.14
C THR A 643 7.09 -19.80 4.40
N SER A 644 7.50 -20.04 3.15
CA SER A 644 8.12 -19.02 2.29
C SER A 644 7.20 -17.81 1.98
N LYS A 645 5.93 -17.87 2.38
CA LYS A 645 4.90 -16.85 2.11
C LYS A 645 4.45 -16.11 3.38
N ASN A 646 4.89 -16.57 4.55
CA ASN A 646 4.51 -16.02 5.86
C ASN A 646 5.73 -15.62 6.70
N GLU A 647 6.82 -15.29 6.04
CA GLU A 647 8.04 -14.77 6.66
C GLU A 647 7.90 -13.27 6.92
N TYR A 648 8.33 -12.81 8.09
CA TYR A 648 8.44 -11.40 8.45
C TYR A 648 9.90 -11.08 8.75
N THR A 649 10.47 -10.16 7.99
CA THR A 649 11.88 -9.77 8.09
C THR A 649 12.18 -9.04 9.40
N VAL A 650 13.45 -8.70 9.65
CA VAL A 650 13.86 -7.88 10.82
C VAL A 650 13.17 -6.50 10.75
N SER A 651 13.04 -5.92 9.56
CA SER A 651 12.29 -4.66 9.34
C SER A 651 10.77 -4.80 9.49
N GLY A 652 10.23 -6.02 9.67
CA GLY A 652 8.81 -6.31 9.83
C GLY A 652 8.02 -6.51 8.53
N ASN A 653 8.65 -6.36 7.37
CA ASN A 653 7.99 -6.59 6.10
C ASN A 653 7.60 -8.06 5.92
N ASN A 654 6.34 -8.33 5.57
CA ASN A 654 5.96 -9.64 5.05
C ASN A 654 6.71 -9.90 3.75
N ARG A 655 7.34 -11.06 3.64
CA ARG A 655 8.19 -11.43 2.50
C ARG A 655 7.61 -12.59 1.72
N GLN A 656 7.64 -12.46 0.38
CA GLN A 656 7.29 -13.52 -0.57
C GLN A 656 8.59 -14.20 -1.06
N ARG A 657 9.31 -14.92 -0.18
CA ARG A 657 10.70 -15.39 -0.37
C ARG A 657 11.00 -16.03 -1.73
N LEU A 658 10.01 -16.64 -2.40
CA LEU A 658 10.18 -17.26 -3.70
C LEU A 658 9.93 -16.29 -4.88
N ARG A 659 9.59 -15.03 -4.59
CA ARG A 659 9.26 -14.00 -5.58
C ARG A 659 10.33 -12.90 -5.57
N LYS A 660 11.22 -12.94 -6.55
CA LYS A 660 12.26 -11.93 -6.71
C LYS A 660 11.74 -10.58 -7.23
N ASP A 661 10.62 -10.62 -7.94
CA ASP A 661 9.92 -9.45 -8.44
C ASP A 661 9.15 -8.69 -7.34
N LEU A 662 8.99 -9.28 -6.14
CA LEU A 662 8.21 -8.73 -5.03
C LEU A 662 8.96 -8.91 -3.70
N PRO A 663 9.93 -8.01 -3.37
CA PRO A 663 10.83 -8.17 -2.22
C PRO A 663 10.11 -8.04 -0.87
N LEU A 664 8.98 -7.31 -0.83
CA LEU A 664 8.07 -7.19 0.31
C LEU A 664 6.63 -7.22 -0.17
N TYR A 665 5.70 -7.52 0.75
CA TYR A 665 4.28 -7.67 0.41
C TYR A 665 3.38 -7.12 1.52
N LEU A 666 3.13 -5.82 1.50
CA LEU A 666 2.38 -5.12 2.55
C LEU A 666 0.92 -5.56 2.71
N PRO A 667 0.22 -6.13 1.69
CA PRO A 667 -1.06 -6.80 1.93
C PRO A 667 -1.01 -7.89 3.01
N GLY A 668 0.13 -8.57 3.19
CA GLY A 668 0.35 -9.51 4.29
C GLY A 668 0.38 -8.81 5.65
N ASN A 669 1.06 -7.67 5.76
CA ASN A 669 1.09 -6.85 6.98
C ASN A 669 -0.29 -6.29 7.32
N GLY A 670 -0.99 -5.72 6.34
CA GLY A 670 -2.29 -5.10 6.56
C GLY A 670 -3.40 -6.11 6.87
N SER A 671 -3.40 -7.28 6.22
CA SER A 671 -4.35 -8.35 6.54
C SER A 671 -4.16 -8.92 7.96
N LEU A 672 -2.91 -9.00 8.43
CA LEU A 672 -2.60 -9.35 9.82
C LEU A 672 -3.28 -8.35 10.77
N LEU A 673 -3.13 -7.04 10.50
CA LEU A 673 -3.78 -5.98 11.28
C LEU A 673 -5.31 -6.01 11.18
N LEU A 674 -5.87 -6.54 10.10
CA LEU A 674 -7.32 -6.72 9.97
C LEU A 674 -7.81 -7.93 10.79
N ALA A 675 -7.01 -8.99 10.91
CA ALA A 675 -7.34 -10.20 11.66
C ALA A 675 -7.28 -9.98 13.20
N PHE A 676 -6.34 -9.20 13.68
CA PHE A 676 -6.12 -8.99 15.11
C PHE A 676 -7.35 -8.45 15.87
N PRO A 677 -8.06 -7.40 15.42
CA PRO A 677 -9.28 -6.94 16.08
C PRO A 677 -10.35 -8.02 16.16
N LEU A 678 -10.55 -8.79 15.10
CA LEU A 678 -11.48 -9.93 15.11
C LEU A 678 -11.06 -11.00 16.14
N MET A 679 -9.77 -11.27 16.26
CA MET A 679 -9.23 -12.28 17.17
C MET A 679 -9.23 -11.80 18.64
N ALA A 680 -8.94 -10.52 18.91
CA ALA A 680 -8.79 -9.97 20.25
C ALA A 680 -10.09 -9.44 20.86
N GLU A 681 -10.86 -8.63 20.09
CA GLU A 681 -12.11 -8.00 20.56
C GLU A 681 -13.36 -8.71 20.02
N GLY A 682 -13.17 -9.67 19.10
CA GLY A 682 -14.25 -10.42 18.50
C GLY A 682 -14.99 -9.65 17.40
N PHE A 683 -16.15 -10.17 17.04
CA PHE A 683 -16.97 -9.70 15.93
C PHE A 683 -18.44 -9.59 16.34
N GLU A 684 -19.29 -9.00 15.52
CA GLU A 684 -20.74 -8.90 15.81
C GLU A 684 -21.34 -10.27 16.10
N GLY A 685 -22.09 -10.37 17.20
CA GLY A 685 -22.68 -11.63 17.67
C GLY A 685 -21.73 -12.54 18.46
N CYS A 686 -20.43 -12.26 18.52
CA CYS A 686 -19.49 -13.02 19.34
C CYS A 686 -19.60 -12.65 20.82
N GLY A 687 -19.89 -13.63 21.68
CA GLY A 687 -19.96 -13.47 23.15
C GLY A 687 -18.64 -13.84 23.86
N THR A 688 -17.65 -14.34 23.15
CA THR A 688 -16.37 -14.78 23.71
C THR A 688 -15.36 -13.63 23.70
N LYS A 689 -14.65 -13.45 24.82
CA LYS A 689 -13.51 -12.54 24.89
C LYS A 689 -12.29 -13.17 24.23
N ALA A 690 -11.55 -12.42 23.42
CA ALA A 690 -10.38 -12.86 22.69
C ALA A 690 -10.60 -14.19 21.94
N PRO A 691 -11.62 -14.29 21.05
CA PRO A 691 -12.06 -15.55 20.46
C PRO A 691 -11.02 -16.22 19.56
N GLY A 692 -10.01 -15.48 19.09
CA GLY A 692 -8.91 -16.00 18.27
C GLY A 692 -7.69 -16.48 19.06
N PHE A 693 -7.74 -16.40 20.41
CA PHE A 693 -6.63 -16.79 21.28
C PHE A 693 -7.05 -17.90 22.24
N PRO A 694 -6.20 -18.92 22.51
CA PRO A 694 -6.44 -19.90 23.54
C PRO A 694 -6.60 -19.28 24.92
N LYS A 695 -7.29 -19.96 25.83
CA LYS A 695 -7.63 -19.43 27.16
C LYS A 695 -6.44 -19.14 28.07
N ASP A 696 -5.30 -19.73 27.83
CA ASP A 696 -4.04 -19.52 28.54
C ASP A 696 -3.23 -18.33 28.02
N TRP A 697 -3.64 -17.75 26.88
CA TRP A 697 -3.04 -16.51 26.38
C TRP A 697 -3.50 -15.31 27.20
N VAL A 698 -2.56 -14.40 27.47
CA VAL A 698 -2.83 -13.11 28.10
C VAL A 698 -2.95 -12.06 27.00
N VAL A 699 -4.18 -11.73 26.65
CA VAL A 699 -4.50 -10.75 25.59
C VAL A 699 -5.03 -9.49 26.26
N GLU A 700 -4.28 -8.42 26.15
CA GLU A 700 -4.66 -7.11 26.66
C GLU A 700 -4.76 -6.14 25.46
N ALA A 701 -5.97 -5.65 25.19
CA ALA A 701 -6.26 -4.76 24.08
C ALA A 701 -6.81 -3.43 24.59
N GLU A 702 -6.35 -2.32 24.05
CA GLU A 702 -6.82 -0.97 24.32
C GLU A 702 -7.10 -0.26 23.00
N GLY A 703 -8.22 0.48 22.90
CA GLY A 703 -8.57 1.29 21.73
C GLY A 703 -8.84 0.49 20.46
N ILE A 704 -9.11 -0.81 20.56
CA ILE A 704 -9.47 -1.67 19.45
C ILE A 704 -10.99 -1.69 19.28
N HIS A 705 -11.46 -1.52 18.06
CA HIS A 705 -12.86 -1.64 17.71
C HIS A 705 -13.21 -3.07 17.29
N ARG A 706 -14.41 -3.49 17.68
CA ARG A 706 -14.92 -4.81 17.34
C ARG A 706 -15.12 -4.96 15.83
N TYR A 707 -14.78 -6.13 15.31
CA TYR A 707 -14.99 -6.45 13.90
C TYR A 707 -16.49 -6.63 13.55
N ILE A 708 -16.85 -6.49 12.29
CA ILE A 708 -18.22 -6.68 11.76
C ILE A 708 -18.59 -8.15 11.65
#